data_e22c9a2f29fcc1fa72dd83abeebc7406
#
_entry.id   e22c9a2f29fcc1fa72dd83abeebc7406
#
_cell.length_a   1.000
_cell.length_b   1.000
_cell.length_c   1.000
_cell.angle_alpha   90.00
_cell.angle_beta   90.00
_cell.angle_gamma   90.00
#
_symmetry.space_group_name_H-M   'P 1'
#
loop_
_entity.id
_entity.type
_entity.pdbx_description
1 polymer ?
#
loop_
_entity_poly.entity_id
_entity_poly.type
_entity_poly.pdbx_seq_one_letter_code
_entity_poly.pdbx_strand_id
1 'polypeptide(L)'
;MKSYLAKSRLVPLVLIFGMILLIFCGVLYNTQILNGSDYKARSLASNATAQTVEASRGIITDRNGKVLISNRLTYTLVFSDEEFESDTDCNDAIFRLLELCRSNNVKWTDTLPVSKEPPFTYTTPTDEGAFRKYLESEDLPAITVGTLRPTQEAPLFMAQLRKLYGVADSYSDTDARAIIGVRYQLALRDIVGGKYTFASDVSVELINQVVDGRYAGVTTGTASARVYDTTYAAHVLGRLSPIYQEDWVGDPDNGVVGYRDKGYSMDALVGESGVEKAFEEYLHGENGTKLITTTSDGQITGEFYTKEPKPGNTVALTLDIDLQEDVEKALSKTIGDMTEEDGIRRGGAAVVVGVGSGEVLALASYPTYDISKWDEIYDTLASDDKGAPLFNRAIGGTYAPGSTFKPCTAVAALESGVITPSTTILDRGIYDYYSSPQPRCWIYSSYGSTHGRVDVSEAITVSCNYFFYEVGRLTGIKTLDDYATQFGLGQYTGIEIGGPNSAEAKGALASPEYAEANDLEWSDGQTLTAAIGQSYNLFTPLQLANYIATLVGNGEHYAAHLLKNVKTYNNSAVVYAYDKDPVNVVEMQDSTVEAIKTGMHDLTTGSLSTYFSKCVVSAGAKTGTAETGVTDANNGTFVCFAPYDDPQIAVAVVIEKGGAGAALAETAVDILNAYFSREEIGTAIIGENTLLN
;
A
#
# COMPACT_ATOMS: atom_id res chain seq x y z
N MET A 1 -56.07 67.92 -52.95
CA MET A 1 -56.51 67.07 -51.80
C MET A 1 -56.01 65.61 -51.81
N LYS A 2 -55.89 64.92 -52.98
CA LYS A 2 -55.46 63.56 -53.08
C LYS A 2 -53.92 63.33 -52.68
N SER A 3 -53.05 64.33 -52.87
CA SER A 3 -51.59 64.18 -52.53
C SER A 3 -51.30 64.36 -51.03
N TYR A 4 -52.18 65.08 -50.32
CA TYR A 4 -51.96 65.25 -48.84
C TYR A 4 -52.45 64.06 -48.07
N LEU A 5 -53.50 63.36 -48.52
CA LEU A 5 -53.95 62.10 -47.90
C LEU A 5 -53.02 60.94 -48.13
N ALA A 6 -52.29 60.90 -49.22
CA ALA A 6 -51.24 59.85 -49.43
C ALA A 6 -50.06 60.04 -48.51
N LYS A 7 -49.62 61.29 -48.29
CA LYS A 7 -48.50 61.57 -47.36
C LYS A 7 -48.88 61.30 -45.90
N SER A 8 -50.15 61.57 -45.49
CA SER A 8 -50.57 61.29 -44.11
C SER A 8 -50.73 59.81 -43.80
N ARG A 9 -50.88 58.94 -44.79
CA ARG A 9 -50.94 57.49 -44.61
C ARG A 9 -49.53 56.84 -44.67
N LEU A 10 -48.61 57.52 -45.29
CA LEU A 10 -47.18 57.01 -45.37
C LEU A 10 -46.43 57.14 -44.03
N VAL A 11 -46.70 58.20 -43.27
CA VAL A 11 -46.03 58.43 -41.97
C VAL A 11 -46.31 57.32 -40.94
N PRO A 12 -47.60 56.91 -40.70
CA PRO A 12 -47.82 55.79 -39.77
C PRO A 12 -47.22 54.47 -40.28
N LEU A 13 -47.16 54.24 -41.60
CA LEU A 13 -46.53 53.04 -42.16
C LEU A 13 -45.04 53.01 -41.91
N VAL A 14 -44.34 54.16 -42.10
CA VAL A 14 -42.89 54.27 -41.78
C VAL A 14 -42.61 54.11 -40.28
N LEU A 15 -43.51 54.66 -39.44
CA LEU A 15 -43.38 54.48 -37.98
C LEU A 15 -43.58 53.02 -37.57
N ILE A 16 -44.55 52.32 -38.18
CA ILE A 16 -44.75 50.87 -37.91
C ILE A 16 -43.51 50.04 -38.36
N PHE A 17 -42.97 50.30 -39.55
CA PHE A 17 -41.78 49.65 -40.04
C PHE A 17 -40.59 49.99 -39.18
N GLY A 18 -40.43 51.23 -38.73
CA GLY A 18 -39.34 51.62 -37.79
C GLY A 18 -39.43 50.89 -36.44
N MET A 19 -40.71 50.76 -35.93
CA MET A 19 -40.92 50.02 -34.68
C MET A 19 -40.60 48.51 -34.83
N ILE A 20 -41.03 47.90 -35.94
CA ILE A 20 -40.71 46.50 -36.27
C ILE A 20 -39.18 46.32 -36.37
N LEU A 21 -38.50 47.23 -37.04
CA LEU A 21 -37.00 47.17 -37.13
C LEU A 21 -36.34 47.29 -35.78
N LEU A 22 -36.81 48.19 -34.92
CA LEU A 22 -36.29 48.32 -33.54
C LEU A 22 -36.51 47.04 -32.70
N ILE A 23 -37.70 46.40 -32.86
CA ILE A 23 -37.95 45.10 -32.19
C ILE A 23 -37.00 44.04 -32.73
N PHE A 24 -36.81 43.93 -34.04
CA PHE A 24 -35.85 43.02 -34.65
C PHE A 24 -34.42 43.27 -34.17
N CYS A 25 -33.98 44.51 -34.13
CA CYS A 25 -32.65 44.87 -33.59
C CYS A 25 -32.53 44.47 -32.11
N GLY A 26 -33.56 44.69 -31.30
CA GLY A 26 -33.60 44.27 -29.90
C GLY A 26 -33.54 42.76 -29.74
N VAL A 27 -34.27 42.02 -30.56
CA VAL A 27 -34.22 40.53 -30.54
C VAL A 27 -32.85 40.05 -31.00
N LEU A 28 -32.28 40.62 -32.08
CA LEU A 28 -30.95 40.27 -32.56
C LEU A 28 -29.85 40.61 -31.51
N TYR A 29 -29.95 41.76 -30.88
CA TYR A 29 -29.02 42.14 -29.80
C TYR A 29 -29.09 41.14 -28.61
N ASN A 30 -30.32 40.78 -28.21
CA ASN A 30 -30.54 39.82 -27.14
C ASN A 30 -30.01 38.43 -27.49
N THR A 31 -30.26 37.95 -28.72
CA THR A 31 -29.84 36.58 -29.13
C THR A 31 -28.38 36.48 -29.53
N GLN A 32 -27.79 37.52 -30.13
CA GLN A 32 -26.38 37.45 -30.62
C GLN A 32 -25.35 38.04 -29.66
N ILE A 33 -25.75 39.08 -28.88
CA ILE A 33 -24.79 39.75 -27.98
C ILE A 33 -24.98 39.33 -26.54
N LEU A 34 -26.23 39.40 -25.97
CA LEU A 34 -26.43 39.07 -24.56
C LEU A 34 -26.44 37.55 -24.27
N ASN A 35 -27.06 36.78 -25.17
CA ASN A 35 -27.19 35.33 -25.01
C ASN A 35 -26.45 34.55 -26.12
N GLY A 36 -25.56 35.21 -26.87
CA GLY A 36 -24.87 34.60 -28.00
C GLY A 36 -24.02 33.41 -27.63
N SER A 37 -23.38 33.45 -26.46
CA SER A 37 -22.63 32.32 -25.88
C SER A 37 -23.52 31.11 -25.56
N ASP A 38 -24.69 31.37 -24.97
CA ASP A 38 -25.67 30.33 -24.60
C ASP A 38 -26.33 29.67 -25.82
N TYR A 39 -26.69 30.48 -26.82
CA TYR A 39 -27.22 29.95 -28.06
C TYR A 39 -26.19 29.20 -28.88
N LYS A 40 -24.90 29.65 -28.86
CA LYS A 40 -23.80 28.95 -29.47
C LYS A 40 -23.54 27.64 -28.76
N ALA A 41 -23.54 27.63 -27.41
CA ALA A 41 -23.39 26.42 -26.61
C ALA A 41 -24.53 25.41 -26.85
N ARG A 42 -25.77 25.86 -26.92
CA ARG A 42 -26.94 25.01 -27.24
C ARG A 42 -26.92 24.46 -28.67
N SER A 43 -26.48 25.26 -29.63
CA SER A 43 -26.35 24.81 -31.04
C SER A 43 -25.22 23.80 -31.19
N LEU A 44 -24.14 23.95 -30.45
CA LEU A 44 -23.03 22.99 -30.39
C LEU A 44 -23.43 21.71 -29.65
N ALA A 45 -24.23 21.84 -28.56
CA ALA A 45 -24.70 20.70 -27.79
C ALA A 45 -25.67 19.77 -28.55
N SER A 46 -26.37 20.27 -29.58
CA SER A 46 -27.30 19.45 -30.38
C SER A 46 -26.60 18.43 -31.32
N ASN A 47 -25.30 18.61 -31.61
CA ASN A 47 -24.48 17.72 -32.45
C ASN A 47 -23.12 17.43 -31.77
N ALA A 48 -23.03 17.56 -30.46
CA ALA A 48 -21.81 17.37 -29.73
C ALA A 48 -21.94 16.16 -28.76
N THR A 49 -21.02 15.26 -28.81
CA THR A 49 -20.86 14.17 -27.84
C THR A 49 -19.88 14.59 -26.75
N ALA A 50 -20.31 14.46 -25.50
CA ALA A 50 -19.39 14.68 -24.36
C ALA A 50 -18.52 13.44 -24.16
N GLN A 51 -17.20 13.66 -24.14
CA GLN A 51 -16.22 12.62 -23.85
C GLN A 51 -15.50 12.97 -22.55
N THR A 52 -15.46 12.03 -21.61
CA THR A 52 -14.62 12.11 -20.42
C THR A 52 -13.14 11.98 -20.83
N VAL A 53 -12.32 12.89 -20.32
CA VAL A 53 -10.86 12.82 -20.46
C VAL A 53 -10.29 12.53 -19.09
N GLU A 54 -9.70 11.37 -18.96
CA GLU A 54 -9.11 10.94 -17.69
C GLU A 54 -7.94 11.85 -17.31
N ALA A 55 -7.89 12.20 -16.03
CA ALA A 55 -6.76 12.90 -15.47
C ALA A 55 -5.63 11.91 -15.18
N SER A 56 -4.38 12.34 -15.37
CA SER A 56 -3.23 11.58 -14.93
C SER A 56 -3.20 11.48 -13.41
N ARG A 57 -2.93 10.31 -12.89
CA ARG A 57 -2.72 10.08 -11.45
C ARG A 57 -1.47 10.83 -10.97
N GLY A 58 -1.44 11.26 -9.72
CA GLY A 58 -0.28 11.90 -9.11
C GLY A 58 0.94 10.98 -9.06
N ILE A 59 2.13 11.54 -9.07
CA ILE A 59 3.37 10.79 -8.92
C ILE A 59 3.72 10.57 -7.45
N ILE A 60 4.49 9.51 -7.18
CA ILE A 60 4.99 9.20 -5.85
C ILE A 60 6.50 9.33 -5.88
N THR A 61 7.07 10.07 -4.93
CA THR A 61 8.50 10.24 -4.78
C THR A 61 8.98 9.79 -3.42
N ASP A 62 10.25 9.48 -3.30
CA ASP A 62 10.89 9.29 -2.01
C ASP A 62 11.13 10.65 -1.29
N ARG A 63 11.75 10.60 -0.10
CA ARG A 63 12.05 11.77 0.72
C ARG A 63 12.98 12.78 0.04
N ASN A 64 13.80 12.34 -0.93
CA ASN A 64 14.79 13.11 -1.66
C ASN A 64 14.26 13.64 -3.01
N GLY A 65 13.01 13.30 -3.36
CA GLY A 65 12.36 13.67 -4.62
C GLY A 65 12.65 12.70 -5.77
N LYS A 66 13.29 11.56 -5.51
CA LYS A 66 13.48 10.50 -6.52
C LYS A 66 12.14 9.87 -6.81
N VAL A 67 11.79 9.79 -8.10
CA VAL A 67 10.50 9.23 -8.52
C VAL A 67 10.48 7.73 -8.28
N LEU A 68 9.43 7.25 -7.60
CA LEU A 68 9.19 5.84 -7.32
C LEU A 68 8.10 5.27 -8.21
N ILE A 69 7.05 6.06 -8.42
CA ILE A 69 5.94 5.69 -9.30
C ILE A 69 5.55 6.90 -10.13
N SER A 70 5.55 6.73 -11.45
CA SER A 70 5.21 7.75 -12.44
C SER A 70 4.07 7.27 -13.35
N ASN A 71 3.84 8.04 -14.42
CA ASN A 71 2.85 7.69 -15.42
C ASN A 71 3.48 7.81 -16.82
N ARG A 72 3.09 6.90 -17.70
CA ARG A 72 3.43 6.93 -19.11
C ARG A 72 2.17 7.08 -19.94
N LEU A 73 2.20 8.01 -20.90
CA LEU A 73 1.12 8.11 -21.88
C LEU A 73 1.06 6.81 -22.68
N THR A 74 -0.14 6.28 -22.82
CA THR A 74 -0.42 5.07 -23.57
C THR A 74 -1.75 5.17 -24.31
N TYR A 75 -2.13 4.12 -25.03
CA TYR A 75 -3.36 4.07 -25.77
C TYR A 75 -4.23 2.91 -25.29
N THR A 76 -5.53 3.03 -25.52
CA THR A 76 -6.52 1.99 -25.23
C THR A 76 -7.32 1.66 -26.48
N LEU A 77 -7.79 0.43 -26.55
CA LEU A 77 -8.82 -0.01 -27.46
C LEU A 77 -10.11 -0.21 -26.66
N VAL A 78 -11.15 0.48 -27.05
CA VAL A 78 -12.49 0.35 -26.50
C VAL A 78 -13.35 -0.38 -27.55
N PHE A 79 -14.07 -1.41 -27.14
CA PHE A 79 -14.97 -2.14 -28.02
C PHE A 79 -16.42 -1.92 -27.60
N SER A 80 -17.31 -1.67 -28.59
CA SER A 80 -18.76 -1.54 -28.42
C SER A 80 -19.46 -2.39 -29.46
N ASP A 81 -20.57 -2.99 -29.08
CA ASP A 81 -21.43 -3.77 -29.99
C ASP A 81 -22.62 -2.98 -30.55
N GLU A 82 -22.76 -1.70 -30.22
CA GLU A 82 -23.85 -0.83 -30.66
C GLU A 82 -23.98 -0.70 -32.20
N GLU A 83 -22.90 -0.94 -32.95
CA GLU A 83 -22.89 -0.81 -34.44
C GLU A 83 -23.39 -2.08 -35.15
N PHE A 84 -23.55 -3.22 -34.44
CA PHE A 84 -23.83 -4.51 -35.07
C PHE A 84 -25.31 -4.85 -35.05
N GLU A 85 -25.83 -5.25 -36.19
CA GLU A 85 -27.23 -5.69 -36.34
C GLU A 85 -27.42 -7.18 -36.00
N SER A 86 -26.32 -7.98 -35.97
CA SER A 86 -26.40 -9.41 -35.68
C SER A 86 -25.26 -9.87 -34.77
N ASP A 87 -25.54 -10.92 -33.98
CA ASP A 87 -24.51 -11.58 -33.15
C ASP A 87 -23.36 -12.16 -34.02
N THR A 88 -23.65 -12.62 -35.21
CA THR A 88 -22.64 -13.19 -36.12
C THR A 88 -21.63 -12.12 -36.53
N ASP A 89 -22.10 -10.95 -36.98
CA ASP A 89 -21.21 -9.88 -37.41
C ASP A 89 -20.37 -9.34 -36.23
N CYS A 90 -20.98 -9.23 -35.05
CA CYS A 90 -20.27 -8.87 -33.84
C CYS A 90 -19.19 -9.89 -33.44
N ASN A 91 -19.53 -11.18 -33.46
CA ASN A 91 -18.58 -12.26 -33.14
C ASN A 91 -17.42 -12.33 -34.12
N ASP A 92 -17.68 -12.12 -35.42
CA ASP A 92 -16.65 -12.08 -36.47
C ASP A 92 -15.72 -10.85 -36.26
N ALA A 93 -16.26 -9.70 -35.91
CA ALA A 93 -15.47 -8.51 -35.59
C ALA A 93 -14.60 -8.72 -34.33
N ILE A 94 -15.17 -9.30 -33.27
CA ILE A 94 -14.42 -9.69 -32.07
C ILE A 94 -13.28 -10.65 -32.44
N PHE A 95 -13.57 -11.69 -33.22
CA PHE A 95 -12.54 -12.65 -33.61
C PHE A 95 -11.38 -12.01 -34.37
N ARG A 96 -11.67 -11.13 -35.34
CA ARG A 96 -10.62 -10.38 -36.05
C ARG A 96 -9.79 -9.51 -35.13
N LEU A 97 -10.38 -8.88 -34.11
CA LEU A 97 -9.67 -8.07 -33.14
C LEU A 97 -8.78 -8.94 -32.23
N LEU A 98 -9.28 -10.10 -31.80
CA LEU A 98 -8.52 -11.09 -31.02
C LEU A 98 -7.28 -11.58 -31.79
N GLU A 99 -7.43 -11.90 -33.08
CA GLU A 99 -6.32 -12.30 -33.97
C GLU A 99 -5.26 -11.20 -34.08
N LEU A 100 -5.70 -9.94 -34.24
CA LEU A 100 -4.78 -8.79 -34.25
C LEU A 100 -4.00 -8.69 -32.93
N CYS A 101 -4.67 -8.83 -31.79
CA CYS A 101 -4.01 -8.77 -30.49
C CYS A 101 -3.05 -9.95 -30.28
N ARG A 102 -3.41 -11.17 -30.68
CA ARG A 102 -2.52 -12.33 -30.64
C ARG A 102 -1.27 -12.13 -31.48
N SER A 103 -1.42 -11.62 -32.72
CA SER A 103 -0.29 -11.37 -33.62
C SER A 103 0.68 -10.29 -33.13
N ASN A 104 0.20 -9.37 -32.29
CA ASN A 104 0.98 -8.32 -31.65
C ASN A 104 1.35 -8.62 -30.18
N ASN A 105 1.04 -9.82 -29.68
CA ASN A 105 1.26 -10.23 -28.29
C ASN A 105 0.61 -9.27 -27.27
N VAL A 106 -0.59 -8.75 -27.56
CA VAL A 106 -1.34 -7.85 -26.71
C VAL A 106 -2.40 -8.62 -25.94
N LYS A 107 -2.43 -8.46 -24.62
CA LYS A 107 -3.46 -9.03 -23.75
C LYS A 107 -4.73 -8.16 -23.83
N TRP A 108 -5.88 -8.79 -23.70
CA TRP A 108 -7.18 -8.11 -23.62
C TRP A 108 -7.89 -8.43 -22.30
N THR A 109 -8.81 -7.57 -21.92
CA THR A 109 -9.62 -7.71 -20.70
C THR A 109 -10.63 -8.83 -20.85
N ASP A 110 -10.49 -9.87 -20.06
CA ASP A 110 -11.37 -11.04 -20.02
C ASP A 110 -11.41 -11.59 -18.59
N THR A 111 -12.48 -11.31 -17.88
CA THR A 111 -12.69 -11.70 -16.48
C THR A 111 -13.76 -12.80 -16.32
N LEU A 112 -14.19 -13.45 -17.41
CA LEU A 112 -15.11 -14.60 -17.31
C LEU A 112 -14.45 -15.71 -16.47
N PRO A 113 -15.04 -16.14 -15.33
CA PRO A 113 -14.39 -17.05 -14.39
C PRO A 113 -14.42 -18.51 -14.85
N VAL A 114 -13.86 -18.74 -16.04
CA VAL A 114 -13.67 -20.05 -16.67
C VAL A 114 -12.29 -20.07 -17.32
N SER A 115 -11.57 -21.18 -17.21
CA SER A 115 -10.24 -21.36 -17.83
C SER A 115 -10.24 -20.96 -19.31
N LYS A 116 -9.12 -20.42 -19.80
CA LYS A 116 -9.00 -19.92 -21.19
C LYS A 116 -8.90 -21.07 -22.21
N GLU A 117 -8.42 -22.22 -21.77
CA GLU A 117 -8.19 -23.40 -22.59
C GLU A 117 -9.01 -24.60 -22.11
N PRO A 118 -9.46 -25.49 -23.02
CA PRO A 118 -10.08 -26.73 -22.61
C PRO A 118 -9.04 -27.75 -22.02
N PRO A 119 -9.43 -28.61 -21.05
CA PRO A 119 -10.79 -28.77 -20.55
C PRO A 119 -11.21 -27.59 -19.65
N PHE A 120 -12.42 -27.07 -19.90
CA PHE A 120 -12.89 -25.90 -19.15
C PHE A 120 -13.16 -26.24 -17.70
N THR A 121 -12.64 -25.38 -16.82
CA THR A 121 -12.83 -25.43 -15.36
C THR A 121 -13.19 -24.04 -14.84
N TYR A 122 -13.92 -23.96 -13.74
CA TYR A 122 -14.18 -22.69 -13.09
C TYR A 122 -12.93 -22.16 -12.42
N THR A 123 -12.74 -20.83 -12.51
CA THR A 123 -11.75 -20.06 -11.79
C THR A 123 -12.46 -19.14 -10.78
N THR A 124 -11.73 -18.53 -9.88
CA THR A 124 -12.29 -17.55 -8.96
C THR A 124 -12.72 -16.28 -9.72
N PRO A 125 -13.96 -15.80 -9.55
CA PRO A 125 -14.38 -14.52 -10.14
C PRO A 125 -13.50 -13.37 -9.63
N THR A 126 -13.09 -12.49 -10.53
CA THR A 126 -12.37 -11.26 -10.17
C THR A 126 -13.26 -10.30 -9.37
N ASP A 127 -14.56 -10.24 -9.73
CA ASP A 127 -15.61 -9.51 -9.02
C ASP A 127 -16.81 -10.44 -8.86
N GLU A 128 -16.98 -10.99 -7.65
CA GLU A 128 -18.08 -11.92 -7.35
C GLU A 128 -19.44 -11.22 -7.41
N GLY A 129 -19.51 -9.95 -6.99
CA GLY A 129 -20.74 -9.17 -7.00
C GLY A 129 -21.25 -8.91 -8.41
N ALA A 130 -20.38 -8.48 -9.32
CA ALA A 130 -20.70 -8.27 -10.73
C ALA A 130 -21.04 -9.61 -11.43
N PHE A 131 -20.29 -10.67 -11.14
CA PHE A 131 -20.58 -11.99 -11.71
C PHE A 131 -21.94 -12.53 -11.23
N ARG A 132 -22.30 -12.34 -9.97
CA ARG A 132 -23.63 -12.71 -9.44
C ARG A 132 -24.74 -11.99 -10.18
N LYS A 133 -24.64 -10.67 -10.38
CA LYS A 133 -25.61 -9.89 -11.15
C LYS A 133 -25.73 -10.36 -12.59
N TYR A 134 -24.61 -10.70 -13.22
CA TYR A 134 -24.61 -11.27 -14.56
C TYR A 134 -25.36 -12.61 -14.61
N LEU A 135 -25.12 -13.51 -13.67
CA LEU A 135 -25.83 -14.80 -13.62
C LEU A 135 -27.33 -14.61 -13.40
N GLU A 136 -27.71 -13.62 -12.58
CA GLU A 136 -29.12 -13.25 -12.33
C GLU A 136 -29.76 -12.63 -13.58
N SER A 137 -29.08 -11.73 -14.29
CA SER A 137 -29.60 -11.08 -15.50
C SER A 137 -29.83 -12.05 -16.66
N GLU A 138 -29.01 -13.07 -16.76
CA GLU A 138 -29.10 -14.11 -17.78
C GLU A 138 -29.95 -15.33 -17.33
N ASP A 139 -30.61 -15.26 -16.18
CA ASP A 139 -31.38 -16.36 -15.55
C ASP A 139 -30.56 -17.66 -15.44
N LEU A 140 -29.29 -17.52 -15.03
CA LEU A 140 -28.35 -18.63 -14.88
C LEU A 140 -28.26 -19.08 -13.41
N PRO A 141 -28.71 -20.31 -13.07
CA PRO A 141 -28.68 -20.79 -11.68
C PRO A 141 -27.25 -20.89 -11.14
N ALA A 142 -27.02 -20.33 -9.94
CA ALA A 142 -25.72 -20.29 -9.30
C ALA A 142 -25.73 -20.90 -7.90
N ILE A 143 -24.57 -21.38 -7.46
CA ILE A 143 -24.31 -21.88 -6.10
C ILE A 143 -23.03 -21.26 -5.56
N THR A 144 -22.97 -21.10 -4.23
CA THR A 144 -21.73 -20.70 -3.54
C THR A 144 -21.25 -21.89 -2.72
N VAL A 145 -20.17 -22.52 -3.20
CA VAL A 145 -19.47 -23.62 -2.50
C VAL A 145 -17.99 -23.26 -2.50
N GLY A 146 -17.59 -22.49 -1.50
CA GLY A 146 -16.27 -21.83 -1.47
C GLY A 146 -16.24 -20.56 -2.34
N THR A 147 -16.46 -20.68 -3.62
CA THR A 147 -16.59 -19.57 -4.59
C THR A 147 -17.92 -19.62 -5.33
N LEU A 148 -18.42 -18.44 -5.76
CA LEU A 148 -19.61 -18.35 -6.60
C LEU A 148 -19.37 -18.99 -7.97
N ARG A 149 -20.26 -19.89 -8.39
CA ARG A 149 -20.22 -20.51 -9.73
C ARG A 149 -21.62 -20.91 -10.18
N PRO A 150 -21.84 -21.11 -11.51
CA PRO A 150 -23.04 -21.74 -12.01
C PRO A 150 -23.26 -23.17 -11.44
N THR A 151 -24.51 -23.61 -11.35
CA THR A 151 -24.84 -24.94 -10.83
C THR A 151 -24.38 -26.08 -11.73
N GLN A 152 -24.21 -25.83 -13.04
CA GLN A 152 -23.75 -26.79 -14.02
C GLN A 152 -22.21 -26.85 -14.09
N GLU A 153 -21.66 -27.88 -14.68
CA GLU A 153 -20.22 -28.00 -14.93
C GLU A 153 -19.73 -26.98 -15.99
N ALA A 154 -18.48 -26.53 -15.87
CA ALA A 154 -17.93 -25.49 -16.74
C ALA A 154 -18.04 -25.77 -18.25
N PRO A 155 -17.84 -27.01 -18.78
CA PRO A 155 -18.04 -27.28 -20.19
C PRO A 155 -19.51 -27.09 -20.66
N LEU A 156 -20.48 -27.44 -19.81
CA LEU A 156 -21.91 -27.24 -20.10
C LEU A 156 -22.27 -25.75 -20.05
N PHE A 157 -21.72 -25.03 -19.09
CA PHE A 157 -21.87 -23.57 -19.00
C PHE A 157 -21.31 -22.89 -20.25
N MET A 158 -20.13 -23.26 -20.71
CA MET A 158 -19.55 -22.74 -21.95
C MET A 158 -20.41 -23.05 -23.18
N ALA A 159 -20.97 -24.25 -23.26
CA ALA A 159 -21.90 -24.61 -24.37
C ALA A 159 -23.20 -23.76 -24.31
N GLN A 160 -23.70 -23.46 -23.12
CA GLN A 160 -24.86 -22.57 -22.93
C GLN A 160 -24.54 -21.13 -23.36
N LEU A 161 -23.39 -20.57 -22.95
CA LEU A 161 -22.94 -19.24 -23.36
C LEU A 161 -22.69 -19.14 -24.85
N ARG A 162 -22.12 -20.21 -25.47
CA ARG A 162 -21.92 -20.29 -26.91
C ARG A 162 -23.24 -20.15 -27.66
N LYS A 163 -24.30 -20.79 -27.16
CA LYS A 163 -25.65 -20.68 -27.73
C LYS A 163 -26.27 -19.29 -27.43
N LEU A 164 -26.09 -18.76 -26.22
CA LEU A 164 -26.63 -17.47 -25.81
C LEU A 164 -26.13 -16.35 -26.72
N TYR A 165 -24.83 -16.34 -27.00
CA TYR A 165 -24.19 -15.30 -27.82
C TYR A 165 -24.09 -15.65 -29.31
N GLY A 166 -24.73 -16.73 -29.78
CA GLY A 166 -24.75 -17.10 -31.19
C GLY A 166 -23.37 -17.39 -31.78
N VAL A 167 -22.41 -17.90 -30.98
CA VAL A 167 -21.05 -18.18 -31.44
C VAL A 167 -21.05 -19.45 -32.26
N ALA A 168 -20.68 -19.36 -33.57
CA ALA A 168 -20.77 -20.42 -34.54
C ALA A 168 -19.88 -21.62 -34.19
N ASP A 169 -20.34 -22.84 -34.56
CA ASP A 169 -19.59 -24.09 -34.33
C ASP A 169 -18.27 -24.19 -35.13
N SER A 170 -18.08 -23.31 -36.11
CA SER A 170 -16.86 -23.24 -36.92
C SER A 170 -15.64 -22.73 -36.11
N TYR A 171 -15.86 -21.99 -35.02
CA TYR A 171 -14.76 -21.54 -34.13
C TYR A 171 -14.27 -22.70 -33.27
N SER A 172 -12.96 -22.75 -33.05
CA SER A 172 -12.37 -23.67 -32.06
C SER A 172 -12.93 -23.38 -30.65
N ASP A 173 -12.83 -24.35 -29.75
CA ASP A 173 -13.27 -24.13 -28.37
C ASP A 173 -12.53 -22.97 -27.66
N THR A 174 -11.23 -22.82 -27.94
CA THR A 174 -10.41 -21.70 -27.43
C THR A 174 -10.87 -20.37 -28.02
N ASP A 175 -11.14 -20.28 -29.32
CA ASP A 175 -11.60 -19.07 -29.96
C ASP A 175 -13.01 -18.70 -29.52
N ALA A 176 -13.90 -19.68 -29.45
CA ALA A 176 -15.25 -19.50 -28.92
C ALA A 176 -15.21 -19.00 -27.48
N ARG A 177 -14.31 -19.53 -26.61
CA ARG A 177 -14.12 -19.08 -25.25
C ARG A 177 -13.65 -17.61 -25.21
N ALA A 178 -12.73 -17.22 -26.07
CA ALA A 178 -12.24 -15.84 -26.13
C ALA A 178 -13.33 -14.86 -26.59
N ILE A 179 -14.11 -15.22 -27.64
CA ILE A 179 -15.26 -14.42 -28.10
C ILE A 179 -16.29 -14.28 -26.97
N ILE A 180 -16.65 -15.39 -26.30
CA ILE A 180 -17.59 -15.39 -25.19
C ILE A 180 -17.08 -14.51 -24.03
N GLY A 181 -15.78 -14.50 -23.77
CA GLY A 181 -15.15 -13.62 -22.77
C GLY A 181 -15.40 -12.13 -23.07
N VAL A 182 -15.27 -11.71 -24.34
CA VAL A 182 -15.57 -10.35 -24.78
C VAL A 182 -17.06 -10.04 -24.66
N ARG A 183 -17.95 -10.95 -25.12
CA ARG A 183 -19.40 -10.80 -25.00
C ARG A 183 -19.86 -10.69 -23.53
N TYR A 184 -19.26 -11.48 -22.64
CA TYR A 184 -19.47 -11.37 -21.21
C TYR A 184 -19.07 -10.00 -20.66
N GLN A 185 -17.95 -9.44 -21.11
CA GLN A 185 -17.53 -8.10 -20.70
C GLN A 185 -18.52 -7.01 -21.16
N LEU A 186 -19.05 -7.12 -22.38
CA LEU A 186 -20.08 -6.20 -22.87
C LEU A 186 -21.34 -6.30 -22.01
N ALA A 187 -21.85 -7.51 -21.77
CA ALA A 187 -23.02 -7.73 -20.91
C ALA A 187 -22.81 -7.21 -19.48
N LEU A 188 -21.61 -7.35 -18.94
CA LEU A 188 -21.27 -6.73 -17.64
C LEU A 188 -21.40 -5.21 -17.68
N ARG A 189 -20.98 -4.53 -18.77
CA ARG A 189 -21.08 -3.08 -18.89
C ARG A 189 -22.53 -2.61 -18.97
N ASP A 190 -23.40 -3.38 -19.61
CA ASP A 190 -24.85 -3.10 -19.59
C ASP A 190 -25.44 -3.15 -18.19
N ILE A 191 -24.92 -4.05 -17.33
CA ILE A 191 -25.42 -4.25 -15.96
C ILE A 191 -24.82 -3.22 -14.99
N VAL A 192 -23.51 -2.95 -15.09
CA VAL A 192 -22.78 -2.14 -14.12
C VAL A 192 -22.48 -0.73 -14.63
N GLY A 193 -22.61 -0.48 -15.93
CA GLY A 193 -22.29 0.79 -16.59
C GLY A 193 -20.83 0.89 -17.04
N GLY A 194 -20.53 1.97 -17.76
CA GLY A 194 -19.18 2.24 -18.28
C GLY A 194 -18.94 1.70 -19.67
N LYS A 195 -17.72 1.94 -20.19
CA LYS A 195 -17.26 1.42 -21.49
C LYS A 195 -16.44 0.16 -21.30
N TYR A 196 -16.49 -0.74 -22.28
CA TYR A 196 -15.60 -1.89 -22.26
C TYR A 196 -14.25 -1.53 -22.86
N THR A 197 -13.26 -1.27 -21.99
CA THR A 197 -11.86 -1.16 -22.40
C THR A 197 -11.33 -2.56 -22.72
N PHE A 198 -11.29 -2.85 -24.04
CA PHE A 198 -10.89 -4.16 -24.56
C PHE A 198 -9.41 -4.44 -24.28
N ALA A 199 -8.53 -3.46 -24.56
CA ALA A 199 -7.12 -3.56 -24.26
C ALA A 199 -6.57 -2.19 -23.85
N SER A 200 -5.71 -2.17 -22.85
CA SER A 200 -4.98 -1.00 -22.37
C SER A 200 -3.49 -1.19 -22.60
N ASP A 201 -2.76 -0.10 -22.49
CA ASP A 201 -1.31 -0.05 -22.70
C ASP A 201 -0.87 -0.60 -24.06
N VAL A 202 -1.60 -0.19 -25.10
CA VAL A 202 -1.31 -0.62 -26.47
C VAL A 202 -0.34 0.34 -27.17
N SER A 203 0.47 -0.21 -28.08
CA SER A 203 1.45 0.57 -28.83
C SER A 203 0.81 1.42 -29.94
N VAL A 204 1.52 2.46 -30.37
CA VAL A 204 1.12 3.30 -31.51
C VAL A 204 1.00 2.46 -32.80
N GLU A 205 1.86 1.46 -32.95
CA GLU A 205 1.86 0.56 -34.09
C GLU A 205 0.55 -0.23 -34.17
N LEU A 206 0.06 -0.72 -33.01
CA LEU A 206 -1.24 -1.43 -32.97
C LEU A 206 -2.40 -0.48 -33.27
N ILE A 207 -2.36 0.74 -32.73
CA ILE A 207 -3.37 1.77 -33.03
C ILE A 207 -3.43 2.04 -34.54
N ASN A 208 -2.28 2.19 -35.21
CA ASN A 208 -2.23 2.40 -36.64
C ASN A 208 -2.85 1.20 -37.41
N GLN A 209 -2.55 -0.03 -36.97
CA GLN A 209 -3.14 -1.23 -37.60
C GLN A 209 -4.67 -1.28 -37.43
N VAL A 210 -5.18 -0.86 -36.25
CA VAL A 210 -6.64 -0.81 -35.99
C VAL A 210 -7.31 0.26 -36.88
N VAL A 211 -6.72 1.46 -36.96
CA VAL A 211 -7.25 2.57 -37.77
C VAL A 211 -7.21 2.22 -39.26
N ASP A 212 -6.08 1.72 -39.76
CA ASP A 212 -5.92 1.35 -41.18
C ASP A 212 -6.81 0.16 -41.56
N GLY A 213 -6.96 -0.81 -40.65
CA GLY A 213 -7.77 -2.01 -40.84
C GLY A 213 -9.29 -1.79 -40.68
N ARG A 214 -9.71 -0.59 -40.23
CA ARG A 214 -11.11 -0.22 -40.00
C ARG A 214 -11.90 -1.29 -39.24
N TYR A 215 -11.41 -1.63 -38.04
CA TYR A 215 -12.05 -2.62 -37.19
C TYR A 215 -13.39 -2.06 -36.68
N ALA A 216 -14.50 -2.68 -37.10
CA ALA A 216 -15.84 -2.26 -36.65
C ALA A 216 -16.00 -2.44 -35.12
N GLY A 217 -16.73 -1.54 -34.49
CA GLY A 217 -16.95 -1.52 -33.03
C GLY A 217 -15.74 -1.09 -32.22
N VAL A 218 -14.59 -0.79 -32.84
CA VAL A 218 -13.36 -0.42 -32.13
C VAL A 218 -13.13 1.09 -32.19
N THR A 219 -13.00 1.70 -31.03
CA THR A 219 -12.54 3.08 -30.87
C THR A 219 -11.23 3.12 -30.11
N THR A 220 -10.39 4.11 -30.46
CA THR A 220 -9.08 4.30 -29.80
C THR A 220 -9.15 5.46 -28.82
N GLY A 221 -8.51 5.32 -27.67
CA GLY A 221 -8.39 6.34 -26.66
C GLY A 221 -6.94 6.54 -26.23
N THR A 222 -6.68 7.63 -25.51
CA THR A 222 -5.44 7.83 -24.77
C THR A 222 -5.69 7.56 -23.30
N ALA A 223 -4.75 6.89 -22.66
CA ALA A 223 -4.79 6.60 -21.23
C ALA A 223 -3.41 6.84 -20.60
N SER A 224 -3.35 6.71 -19.31
CA SER A 224 -2.12 6.83 -18.53
C SER A 224 -1.83 5.47 -17.88
N ALA A 225 -0.75 4.82 -18.30
CA ALA A 225 -0.28 3.60 -17.64
C ALA A 225 0.60 3.95 -16.44
N ARG A 226 0.39 3.27 -15.33
CA ARG A 226 1.21 3.42 -14.13
C ARG A 226 2.56 2.74 -14.34
N VAL A 227 3.65 3.41 -13.96
CA VAL A 227 5.02 2.92 -14.09
C VAL A 227 5.68 2.90 -12.72
N TYR A 228 6.19 1.75 -12.33
CA TYR A 228 7.01 1.60 -11.15
C TYR A 228 8.47 1.82 -11.54
N ASP A 229 9.05 2.92 -11.08
CA ASP A 229 10.42 3.33 -11.42
C ASP A 229 11.47 2.69 -10.48
N THR A 230 11.01 1.75 -9.63
CA THR A 230 11.84 0.97 -8.71
C THR A 230 11.33 -0.47 -8.63
N THR A 231 12.23 -1.40 -8.33
CA THR A 231 11.92 -2.82 -8.05
C THR A 231 11.86 -3.12 -6.54
N TYR A 232 12.16 -2.13 -5.71
CA TYR A 232 12.19 -2.21 -4.25
C TYR A 232 10.91 -1.63 -3.62
N ALA A 233 10.73 -1.83 -2.34
CA ALA A 233 9.59 -1.34 -1.56
C ALA A 233 8.22 -1.88 -2.01
N ALA A 234 8.16 -3.08 -2.59
CA ALA A 234 6.92 -3.66 -3.11
C ALA A 234 5.79 -3.72 -2.07
N HIS A 235 6.09 -4.08 -0.82
CA HIS A 235 5.12 -4.15 0.27
C HIS A 235 4.66 -2.78 0.79
N VAL A 236 5.35 -1.69 0.41
CA VAL A 236 5.02 -0.32 0.80
C VAL A 236 4.23 0.39 -0.28
N LEU A 237 4.72 0.33 -1.53
CA LEU A 237 4.18 1.10 -2.65
C LEU A 237 2.75 0.71 -2.98
N GLY A 238 2.46 -0.60 -2.99
CA GLY A 238 1.14 -1.09 -3.33
C GLY A 238 0.82 -0.98 -4.80
N ARG A 239 -0.43 -1.26 -5.18
CA ARG A 239 -0.87 -1.35 -6.57
C ARG A 239 -2.27 -0.77 -6.79
N LEU A 240 -2.61 -0.60 -8.06
CA LEU A 240 -3.95 -0.23 -8.50
C LEU A 240 -4.78 -1.47 -8.85
N SER A 241 -6.10 -1.34 -8.72
CA SER A 241 -7.10 -2.27 -9.25
C SER A 241 -8.30 -1.51 -9.81
N PRO A 242 -9.13 -2.16 -10.66
CA PRO A 242 -10.47 -1.70 -10.92
C PRO A 242 -11.29 -1.61 -9.62
N ILE A 243 -12.25 -0.69 -9.57
CA ILE A 243 -13.16 -0.57 -8.43
C ILE A 243 -14.05 -1.81 -8.35
N TYR A 244 -14.05 -2.50 -7.22
CA TYR A 244 -14.97 -3.61 -6.96
C TYR A 244 -16.37 -3.07 -6.60
N GLN A 245 -17.40 -3.92 -6.79
CA GLN A 245 -18.79 -3.53 -6.56
C GLN A 245 -19.05 -3.05 -5.12
N GLU A 246 -18.41 -3.69 -4.15
CA GLU A 246 -18.51 -3.35 -2.73
C GLU A 246 -17.94 -1.96 -2.45
N ASP A 247 -16.76 -1.67 -3.00
CA ASP A 247 -16.10 -0.38 -2.85
C ASP A 247 -16.82 0.73 -3.62
N TRP A 248 -17.49 0.38 -4.73
CA TRP A 248 -18.29 1.31 -5.51
C TRP A 248 -19.47 1.85 -4.70
N VAL A 249 -20.17 0.97 -4.01
CA VAL A 249 -21.33 1.33 -3.19
C VAL A 249 -20.91 1.86 -1.82
N GLY A 250 -19.82 1.32 -1.27
CA GLY A 250 -19.40 1.56 0.10
C GLY A 250 -20.29 0.85 1.12
N ASP A 251 -20.11 1.20 2.37
CA ASP A 251 -20.90 0.67 3.49
C ASP A 251 -21.44 1.84 4.34
N PRO A 252 -22.60 2.39 3.99
CA PRO A 252 -23.20 3.52 4.70
C PRO A 252 -23.53 3.20 6.17
N ASP A 253 -23.82 1.93 6.50
CA ASP A 253 -24.16 1.51 7.85
C ASP A 253 -22.93 1.59 8.79
N ASN A 254 -21.74 1.40 8.24
CA ASN A 254 -20.45 1.56 8.92
C ASN A 254 -19.74 2.89 8.57
N GLY A 255 -20.42 3.81 7.88
CA GLY A 255 -19.88 5.14 7.55
C GLY A 255 -18.84 5.15 6.43
N VAL A 256 -18.76 4.08 5.63
CA VAL A 256 -17.83 3.98 4.49
C VAL A 256 -18.50 4.56 3.24
N VAL A 257 -17.98 5.70 2.76
CA VAL A 257 -18.48 6.36 1.54
C VAL A 257 -17.90 5.65 0.31
N GLY A 258 -18.77 5.15 -0.56
CA GLY A 258 -18.38 4.47 -1.79
C GLY A 258 -17.75 5.41 -2.82
N TYR A 259 -16.99 4.86 -3.75
CA TYR A 259 -16.33 5.62 -4.82
C TYR A 259 -17.35 6.33 -5.73
N ARG A 260 -18.54 5.76 -5.92
CA ARG A 260 -19.66 6.41 -6.63
C ARG A 260 -19.99 7.78 -6.04
N ASP A 261 -20.12 7.85 -4.73
CA ASP A 261 -20.53 9.08 -4.03
C ASP A 261 -19.38 10.08 -3.90
N LYS A 262 -18.12 9.60 -4.13
CA LYS A 262 -16.92 10.43 -4.30
C LYS A 262 -16.75 10.96 -5.74
N GLY A 263 -17.62 10.56 -6.68
CA GLY A 263 -17.61 11.04 -8.07
C GLY A 263 -16.64 10.32 -9.02
N TYR A 264 -16.17 9.13 -8.66
CA TYR A 264 -15.37 8.30 -9.55
C TYR A 264 -16.22 7.70 -10.66
N SER A 265 -15.61 7.31 -11.77
CA SER A 265 -16.23 6.41 -12.73
C SER A 265 -16.04 4.95 -12.29
N MET A 266 -16.98 4.08 -12.60
CA MET A 266 -16.90 2.68 -12.15
C MET A 266 -15.73 1.89 -12.78
N ASP A 267 -15.27 2.33 -13.94
CA ASP A 267 -14.12 1.79 -14.65
C ASP A 267 -12.79 2.43 -14.26
N ALA A 268 -12.77 3.33 -13.25
CA ALA A 268 -11.57 3.95 -12.76
C ALA A 268 -10.67 2.92 -12.05
N LEU A 269 -9.35 3.14 -12.16
CA LEU A 269 -8.36 2.46 -11.35
C LEU A 269 -8.14 3.22 -10.05
N VAL A 270 -8.19 2.50 -8.94
CA VAL A 270 -7.98 3.05 -7.59
C VAL A 270 -6.87 2.29 -6.87
N GLY A 271 -6.32 2.91 -5.83
CA GLY A 271 -5.34 2.25 -4.98
C GLY A 271 -5.96 1.07 -4.23
N GLU A 272 -5.47 -0.13 -4.47
CA GLU A 272 -5.92 -1.34 -3.80
C GLU A 272 -5.15 -1.63 -2.51
N SER A 273 -3.87 -1.29 -2.50
CA SER A 273 -2.98 -1.57 -1.37
C SER A 273 -1.89 -0.52 -1.21
N GLY A 274 -1.18 -0.55 -0.08
CA GLY A 274 -0.02 0.26 0.19
C GLY A 274 -0.26 1.77 0.07
N VAL A 275 0.77 2.49 -0.33
CA VAL A 275 0.79 3.94 -0.51
C VAL A 275 -0.23 4.39 -1.57
N GLU A 276 -0.43 3.59 -2.63
CA GLU A 276 -1.44 3.88 -3.65
C GLU A 276 -2.85 3.98 -3.06
N LYS A 277 -3.19 3.10 -2.11
CA LYS A 277 -4.48 3.12 -1.40
C LYS A 277 -4.54 4.21 -0.34
N ALA A 278 -3.49 4.30 0.47
CA ALA A 278 -3.45 5.21 1.61
C ALA A 278 -3.58 6.68 1.18
N PHE A 279 -3.03 7.03 0.03
CA PHE A 279 -3.04 8.40 -0.49
C PHE A 279 -3.90 8.58 -1.74
N GLU A 280 -4.90 7.72 -1.95
CA GLU A 280 -5.83 7.75 -3.08
C GLU A 280 -6.41 9.16 -3.29
N GLU A 281 -6.85 9.84 -2.23
CA GLU A 281 -7.47 11.16 -2.30
C GLU A 281 -6.54 12.25 -2.86
N TYR A 282 -5.23 12.11 -2.65
CA TYR A 282 -4.23 13.02 -3.19
C TYR A 282 -3.79 12.62 -4.60
N LEU A 283 -3.68 11.31 -4.84
CA LEU A 283 -3.15 10.76 -6.08
C LEU A 283 -4.18 10.75 -7.21
N HIS A 284 -5.47 10.62 -6.90
CA HIS A 284 -6.51 10.65 -7.91
C HIS A 284 -6.68 12.06 -8.47
N GLY A 285 -6.67 12.20 -9.80
CA GLY A 285 -6.89 13.47 -10.46
C GLY A 285 -8.38 13.75 -10.66
N GLU A 286 -8.70 14.96 -11.08
CA GLU A 286 -10.06 15.34 -11.49
C GLU A 286 -10.22 15.17 -13.00
N ASN A 287 -11.09 14.27 -13.44
CA ASN A 287 -11.38 14.06 -14.86
C ASN A 287 -11.94 15.33 -15.52
N GLY A 288 -11.52 15.56 -16.76
CA GLY A 288 -12.03 16.60 -17.63
C GLY A 288 -13.21 16.13 -18.46
N THR A 289 -13.82 17.08 -19.16
CA THR A 289 -14.85 16.81 -20.15
C THR A 289 -14.54 17.56 -21.43
N LYS A 290 -14.46 16.82 -22.53
CA LYS A 290 -14.25 17.34 -23.88
C LYS A 290 -15.54 17.16 -24.68
N LEU A 291 -16.00 18.19 -25.34
CA LEU A 291 -17.10 18.11 -26.33
C LEU A 291 -16.48 17.92 -27.71
N ILE A 292 -16.92 16.88 -28.39
CA ILE A 292 -16.58 16.60 -29.79
C ILE A 292 -17.80 16.90 -30.63
N THR A 293 -17.67 17.86 -31.53
CA THR A 293 -18.75 18.23 -32.49
C THR A 293 -18.53 17.50 -33.81
N THR A 294 -19.60 16.87 -34.31
CA THR A 294 -19.55 16.12 -35.55
C THR A 294 -20.58 16.68 -36.57
N THR A 295 -20.32 16.50 -37.86
CA THR A 295 -21.29 16.66 -38.93
C THR A 295 -22.31 15.53 -38.93
N SER A 296 -23.39 15.64 -39.71
CA SER A 296 -24.40 14.59 -39.86
C SER A 296 -23.86 13.27 -40.45
N ASP A 297 -22.68 13.31 -41.07
CA ASP A 297 -21.96 12.19 -41.65
C ASP A 297 -20.78 11.71 -40.76
N GLY A 298 -20.74 12.15 -39.50
CA GLY A 298 -19.82 11.67 -38.48
C GLY A 298 -18.43 12.31 -38.49
N GLN A 299 -18.13 13.30 -39.38
CA GLN A 299 -16.84 13.96 -39.39
C GLN A 299 -16.66 14.93 -38.22
N ILE A 300 -15.55 14.87 -37.51
CA ILE A 300 -15.25 15.80 -36.41
C ILE A 300 -15.04 17.20 -36.94
N THR A 301 -15.84 18.15 -36.47
CA THR A 301 -15.79 19.56 -36.86
C THR A 301 -15.11 20.45 -35.83
N GLY A 302 -14.97 19.98 -34.60
CA GLY A 302 -14.29 20.68 -33.52
C GLY A 302 -14.22 19.89 -32.25
N GLU A 303 -13.21 20.19 -31.45
CA GLU A 303 -13.00 19.64 -30.10
C GLU A 303 -12.70 20.78 -29.14
N PHE A 304 -13.33 20.81 -27.97
CA PHE A 304 -13.01 21.79 -26.93
C PHE A 304 -13.34 21.27 -25.55
N TYR A 305 -12.51 21.62 -24.58
CA TYR A 305 -12.74 21.26 -23.18
C TYR A 305 -13.82 22.15 -22.58
N THR A 306 -14.81 21.54 -21.92
CA THR A 306 -15.74 22.22 -21.01
C THR A 306 -15.22 22.19 -19.58
N LYS A 307 -14.45 21.17 -19.24
CA LYS A 307 -13.68 21.04 -18.02
C LYS A 307 -12.33 20.43 -18.38
N GLU A 308 -11.24 21.12 -18.10
CA GLU A 308 -9.89 20.56 -18.28
C GLU A 308 -9.61 19.51 -17.21
N PRO A 309 -8.95 18.38 -17.55
CA PRO A 309 -8.51 17.40 -16.57
C PRO A 309 -7.43 18.01 -15.67
N LYS A 310 -7.51 17.75 -14.38
CA LYS A 310 -6.48 18.16 -13.41
C LYS A 310 -5.75 16.92 -12.91
N PRO A 311 -4.44 16.80 -13.16
CA PRO A 311 -3.64 15.70 -12.62
C PRO A 311 -3.70 15.63 -11.10
N GLY A 312 -3.56 14.44 -10.56
CA GLY A 312 -3.41 14.21 -9.12
C GLY A 312 -2.14 14.85 -8.57
N ASN A 313 -2.10 15.03 -7.27
CA ASN A 313 -1.01 15.67 -6.56
C ASN A 313 0.22 14.75 -6.44
N THR A 314 1.41 15.33 -6.33
CA THR A 314 2.65 14.61 -6.03
C THR A 314 2.70 14.29 -4.53
N VAL A 315 2.84 13.00 -4.19
CA VAL A 315 3.03 12.52 -2.82
C VAL A 315 4.51 12.22 -2.61
N ALA A 316 5.13 12.93 -1.66
CA ALA A 316 6.49 12.65 -1.22
C ALA A 316 6.48 11.83 0.06
N LEU A 317 7.16 10.70 0.05
CA LEU A 317 7.26 9.78 1.19
C LEU A 317 8.42 10.16 2.12
N THR A 318 8.39 9.66 3.34
CA THR A 318 9.54 9.66 4.27
C THR A 318 10.56 8.60 3.90
N LEU A 319 10.17 7.59 3.12
CA LEU A 319 11.01 6.51 2.65
C LEU A 319 12.20 7.05 1.84
N ASP A 320 13.40 6.55 2.11
CA ASP A 320 14.58 6.74 1.29
C ASP A 320 14.77 5.47 0.45
N ILE A 321 14.57 5.56 -0.86
CA ILE A 321 14.56 4.35 -1.71
C ILE A 321 15.93 3.71 -1.83
N ASP A 322 17.00 4.49 -1.73
CA ASP A 322 18.34 3.96 -1.78
C ASP A 322 18.69 3.23 -0.48
N LEU A 323 18.22 3.74 0.67
CA LEU A 323 18.31 3.03 1.95
C LEU A 323 17.43 1.76 1.94
N GLN A 324 16.21 1.84 1.40
CA GLN A 324 15.32 0.69 1.26
C GLN A 324 15.97 -0.44 0.47
N GLU A 325 16.62 -0.11 -0.64
CA GLU A 325 17.37 -1.07 -1.46
C GLU A 325 18.46 -1.77 -0.66
N ASP A 326 19.26 -1.02 0.10
CA ASP A 326 20.32 -1.60 0.93
C ASP A 326 19.77 -2.44 2.07
N VAL A 327 18.67 -2.01 2.71
CA VAL A 327 17.98 -2.78 3.76
C VAL A 327 17.44 -4.10 3.22
N GLU A 328 16.77 -4.09 2.05
CA GLU A 328 16.29 -5.32 1.42
C GLU A 328 17.43 -6.27 1.04
N LYS A 329 18.53 -5.73 0.52
CA LYS A 329 19.72 -6.52 0.18
C LYS A 329 20.40 -7.12 1.43
N ALA A 330 20.58 -6.33 2.49
CA ALA A 330 21.18 -6.81 3.73
C ALA A 330 20.34 -7.94 4.37
N LEU A 331 19.02 -7.75 4.43
CA LEU A 331 18.08 -8.75 4.94
C LEU A 331 18.08 -10.02 4.08
N SER A 332 18.00 -9.87 2.76
CA SER A 332 18.00 -11.00 1.81
C SER A 332 19.30 -11.78 1.87
N LYS A 333 20.45 -11.09 1.96
CA LYS A 333 21.77 -11.72 2.09
C LYS A 333 21.83 -12.59 3.35
N THR A 334 21.49 -12.03 4.50
CA THR A 334 21.56 -12.76 5.78
C THR A 334 20.63 -13.97 5.78
N ILE A 335 19.39 -13.83 5.29
CA ILE A 335 18.45 -14.96 5.19
C ILE A 335 18.95 -16.00 4.18
N GLY A 336 19.53 -15.57 3.06
CA GLY A 336 20.15 -16.44 2.06
C GLY A 336 21.31 -17.27 2.65
N ASP A 337 22.25 -16.60 3.31
CA ASP A 337 23.40 -17.24 3.96
C ASP A 337 22.95 -18.29 4.99
N MET A 338 21.97 -17.94 5.86
CA MET A 338 21.40 -18.89 6.83
C MET A 338 20.69 -20.07 6.16
N THR A 339 20.00 -19.84 5.04
CA THR A 339 19.29 -20.88 4.30
C THR A 339 20.25 -21.82 3.57
N GLU A 340 21.37 -21.29 3.04
CA GLU A 340 22.43 -22.11 2.44
C GLU A 340 23.11 -23.00 3.47
N GLU A 341 23.27 -22.53 4.72
CA GLU A 341 23.90 -23.27 5.79
C GLU A 341 23.08 -24.50 6.24
N ASP A 342 21.75 -24.34 6.40
CA ASP A 342 20.91 -25.39 7.01
C ASP A 342 19.72 -25.88 6.17
N GLY A 343 19.47 -25.26 5.02
CA GLY A 343 18.36 -25.61 4.12
C GLY A 343 16.97 -25.17 4.62
N ILE A 344 16.89 -24.40 5.72
CA ILE A 344 15.63 -23.97 6.29
C ILE A 344 15.14 -22.69 5.60
N ARG A 345 13.95 -22.73 5.01
CA ARG A 345 13.32 -21.54 4.44
C ARG A 345 12.84 -20.61 5.54
N ARG A 346 13.18 -19.32 5.39
CA ARG A 346 12.91 -18.27 6.38
C ARG A 346 12.18 -17.09 5.76
N GLY A 347 11.42 -16.39 6.61
CA GLY A 347 10.95 -15.04 6.36
C GLY A 347 11.60 -14.06 7.32
N GLY A 348 11.44 -12.76 7.05
CA GLY A 348 11.97 -11.74 7.95
C GLY A 348 11.56 -10.34 7.58
N ALA A 349 11.89 -9.39 8.45
CA ALA A 349 11.66 -7.97 8.21
C ALA A 349 12.77 -7.13 8.84
N ALA A 350 13.01 -5.97 8.21
CA ALA A 350 13.90 -4.94 8.75
C ALA A 350 13.24 -3.56 8.58
N VAL A 351 13.25 -2.77 9.64
CA VAL A 351 12.59 -1.46 9.69
C VAL A 351 13.56 -0.43 10.22
N VAL A 352 13.58 0.76 9.61
CA VAL A 352 14.35 1.93 10.03
C VAL A 352 13.40 3.09 10.29
N VAL A 353 13.43 3.64 11.50
CA VAL A 353 12.58 4.77 11.94
C VAL A 353 13.47 5.93 12.38
N GLY A 354 13.08 7.15 12.00
CA GLY A 354 13.74 8.38 12.45
C GLY A 354 13.41 8.69 13.91
N VAL A 355 14.44 8.94 14.72
CA VAL A 355 14.30 9.34 16.12
C VAL A 355 13.73 10.77 16.19
N GLY A 356 12.77 11.02 17.08
CA GLY A 356 12.14 12.33 17.27
C GLY A 356 11.22 12.78 16.14
N SER A 357 10.83 11.87 15.23
CA SER A 357 9.94 12.20 14.11
C SER A 357 8.90 11.14 13.80
N GLY A 358 9.19 9.85 14.02
CA GLY A 358 8.35 8.74 13.59
C GLY A 358 8.39 8.47 12.07
N GLU A 359 9.26 9.16 11.33
CA GLU A 359 9.45 8.93 9.89
C GLU A 359 9.91 7.49 9.64
N VAL A 360 9.18 6.74 8.82
CA VAL A 360 9.62 5.43 8.34
C VAL A 360 10.54 5.63 7.14
N LEU A 361 11.84 5.41 7.37
CA LEU A 361 12.89 5.64 6.38
C LEU A 361 13.10 4.44 5.47
N ALA A 362 12.93 3.22 6.01
CA ALA A 362 12.91 1.97 5.26
C ALA A 362 12.00 0.94 5.95
N LEU A 363 11.31 0.13 5.16
CA LEU A 363 10.40 -0.91 5.64
C LEU A 363 10.48 -2.11 4.70
N ALA A 364 11.31 -3.08 5.05
CA ALA A 364 11.58 -4.27 4.24
C ALA A 364 10.92 -5.51 4.82
N SER A 365 10.35 -6.33 3.94
CA SER A 365 9.85 -7.68 4.23
C SER A 365 10.49 -8.68 3.26
N TYR A 366 10.81 -9.87 3.75
CA TYR A 366 11.37 -10.96 2.94
C TYR A 366 10.54 -12.24 3.14
N PRO A 367 10.23 -13.00 2.08
CA PRO A 367 10.58 -12.74 0.68
C PRO A 367 9.92 -11.47 0.14
N THR A 368 10.59 -10.81 -0.80
CA THR A 368 10.07 -9.66 -1.55
C THR A 368 9.83 -10.03 -3.02
N TYR A 369 9.29 -9.11 -3.79
CA TYR A 369 8.99 -9.30 -5.22
C TYR A 369 9.13 -7.99 -5.98
N ASP A 370 9.25 -8.09 -7.31
CA ASP A 370 9.27 -6.95 -8.23
C ASP A 370 7.83 -6.57 -8.59
N ILE A 371 7.31 -5.49 -8.01
CA ILE A 371 5.94 -5.05 -8.21
C ILE A 371 5.66 -4.64 -9.67
N SER A 372 6.69 -4.24 -10.44
CA SER A 372 6.54 -3.88 -11.84
C SER A 372 6.13 -5.06 -12.73
N LYS A 373 6.31 -6.29 -12.23
CA LYS A 373 5.97 -7.56 -12.91
C LYS A 373 4.72 -8.23 -12.35
N TRP A 374 3.93 -7.51 -11.55
CA TRP A 374 2.79 -8.07 -10.81
C TRP A 374 1.92 -9.00 -11.64
N ASP A 375 1.48 -8.58 -12.82
CA ASP A 375 0.58 -9.35 -13.70
C ASP A 375 1.20 -10.65 -14.24
N GLU A 376 2.53 -10.78 -14.17
CA GLU A 376 3.24 -11.97 -14.62
C GLU A 376 3.50 -12.96 -13.49
N ILE A 377 3.70 -12.45 -12.26
CA ILE A 377 4.19 -13.23 -11.11
C ILE A 377 3.12 -13.52 -10.06
N TYR A 378 1.96 -12.86 -10.10
CA TYR A 378 0.94 -12.93 -9.06
C TYR A 378 0.53 -14.38 -8.71
N ASP A 379 0.22 -15.19 -9.69
CA ASP A 379 -0.19 -16.59 -9.46
C ASP A 379 0.89 -17.40 -8.74
N THR A 380 2.16 -17.14 -9.06
CA THR A 380 3.31 -17.77 -8.40
C THR A 380 3.44 -17.30 -6.96
N LEU A 381 3.31 -15.97 -6.72
CA LEU A 381 3.39 -15.40 -5.39
C LEU A 381 2.22 -15.84 -4.50
N ALA A 382 1.01 -15.86 -5.05
CA ALA A 382 -0.21 -16.24 -4.33
C ALA A 382 -0.27 -17.73 -4.00
N SER A 383 0.40 -18.59 -4.79
CA SER A 383 0.47 -20.04 -4.55
C SER A 383 1.58 -20.45 -3.59
N ASP A 384 2.46 -19.53 -3.18
CA ASP A 384 3.56 -19.80 -2.26
C ASP A 384 3.17 -19.61 -0.79
N ASP A 385 2.32 -20.49 -0.27
CA ASP A 385 1.85 -20.47 1.12
C ASP A 385 2.98 -20.52 2.16
N LYS A 386 4.11 -21.16 1.83
CA LYS A 386 5.22 -21.35 2.77
C LYS A 386 6.14 -20.14 2.86
N GLY A 387 6.35 -19.45 1.74
CA GLY A 387 7.13 -18.23 1.70
C GLY A 387 6.30 -17.02 2.06
N ALA A 388 5.00 -17.06 1.73
CA ALA A 388 4.06 -15.97 1.88
C ALA A 388 4.67 -14.62 1.44
N PRO A 389 5.13 -14.51 0.17
CA PRO A 389 5.84 -13.33 -0.29
C PRO A 389 4.96 -12.07 -0.34
N LEU A 390 3.63 -12.23 -0.40
CA LEU A 390 2.68 -11.10 -0.34
C LEU A 390 2.45 -10.56 1.07
N PHE A 391 2.88 -11.29 2.10
CA PHE A 391 2.67 -10.90 3.48
C PHE A 391 3.70 -9.86 3.93
N ASN A 392 3.25 -8.67 4.28
CA ASN A 392 4.09 -7.61 4.83
C ASN A 392 4.45 -7.90 6.29
N ARG A 393 5.59 -8.59 6.49
CA ARG A 393 6.06 -8.99 7.82
C ARG A 393 6.44 -7.82 8.71
N ALA A 394 6.78 -6.67 8.12
CA ALA A 394 7.22 -5.52 8.89
C ALA A 394 6.12 -4.90 9.74
N ILE A 395 4.87 -4.97 9.26
CA ILE A 395 3.68 -4.42 9.96
C ILE A 395 2.67 -5.49 10.37
N GLY A 396 2.61 -6.62 9.64
CA GLY A 396 1.63 -7.69 9.87
C GLY A 396 2.18 -8.88 10.66
N GLY A 397 3.50 -9.11 10.61
CA GLY A 397 4.15 -10.18 11.38
C GLY A 397 4.25 -9.82 12.86
N THR A 398 3.75 -10.69 13.75
CA THR A 398 3.87 -10.50 15.19
C THR A 398 4.79 -11.54 15.78
N TYR A 399 5.78 -11.07 16.52
CA TYR A 399 6.85 -11.89 17.07
C TYR A 399 7.04 -11.60 18.55
N ALA A 400 7.31 -12.64 19.35
CA ALA A 400 7.76 -12.43 20.72
C ALA A 400 9.08 -11.66 20.68
N PRO A 401 9.20 -10.50 21.35
CA PRO A 401 10.40 -9.68 21.27
C PRO A 401 11.62 -10.32 21.94
N GLY A 402 11.39 -11.24 22.88
CA GLY A 402 12.45 -11.76 23.70
C GLY A 402 13.20 -10.64 24.42
N SER A 403 14.50 -10.80 24.57
CA SER A 403 15.34 -9.84 25.32
C SER A 403 15.40 -8.44 24.76
N THR A 404 14.83 -8.15 23.55
CA THR A 404 14.70 -6.78 23.05
C THR A 404 13.63 -5.97 23.81
N PHE A 405 12.80 -6.62 24.62
CA PHE A 405 11.85 -5.97 25.51
C PHE A 405 12.47 -5.51 26.85
N LYS A 406 13.62 -6.03 27.25
CA LYS A 406 14.26 -5.71 28.54
C LYS A 406 14.55 -4.22 28.78
N PRO A 407 14.91 -3.40 27.78
CA PRO A 407 14.98 -1.94 27.96
C PRO A 407 13.65 -1.33 28.42
N CYS A 408 12.50 -1.76 27.88
CA CYS A 408 11.17 -1.32 28.32
C CYS A 408 10.92 -1.73 29.79
N THR A 409 11.22 -2.97 30.17
CA THR A 409 11.14 -3.45 31.56
C THR A 409 12.03 -2.65 32.50
N ALA A 410 13.23 -2.28 32.05
CA ALA A 410 14.16 -1.46 32.82
C ALA A 410 13.58 -0.05 33.07
N VAL A 411 12.99 0.60 32.04
CA VAL A 411 12.30 1.89 32.21
C VAL A 411 11.21 1.77 33.26
N ALA A 412 10.30 0.79 33.10
CA ALA A 412 9.20 0.59 34.03
C ALA A 412 9.65 0.43 35.49
N ALA A 413 10.74 -0.29 35.70
CA ALA A 413 11.27 -0.53 37.03
C ALA A 413 12.02 0.68 37.65
N LEU A 414 12.77 1.42 36.84
CA LEU A 414 13.49 2.60 37.26
C LEU A 414 12.53 3.76 37.57
N GLU A 415 11.59 4.02 36.68
CA GLU A 415 10.63 5.12 36.83
C GLU A 415 9.57 4.87 37.91
N SER A 416 9.21 3.61 38.16
CA SER A 416 8.36 3.26 39.32
C SER A 416 9.11 3.26 40.66
N GLY A 417 10.44 3.47 40.64
CA GLY A 417 11.28 3.52 41.85
C GLY A 417 11.52 2.15 42.49
N VAL A 418 11.19 1.05 41.80
CA VAL A 418 11.44 -0.31 42.26
C VAL A 418 12.93 -0.61 42.38
N ILE A 419 13.71 -0.06 41.44
CA ILE A 419 15.17 -0.09 41.46
C ILE A 419 15.74 1.31 41.15
N THR A 420 17.02 1.50 41.42
CA THR A 420 17.82 2.63 40.96
C THR A 420 18.91 2.14 40.00
N PRO A 421 19.57 3.00 39.22
CA PRO A 421 20.67 2.58 38.35
C PRO A 421 21.79 1.79 39.07
N SER A 422 22.02 2.07 40.34
CA SER A 422 23.01 1.40 41.18
C SER A 422 22.51 0.16 41.93
N THR A 423 21.22 -0.19 41.79
CA THR A 423 20.65 -1.38 42.43
C THR A 423 21.24 -2.64 41.79
N THR A 424 21.85 -3.51 42.58
CA THR A 424 22.46 -4.75 42.08
C THR A 424 21.68 -5.97 42.54
N ILE A 425 21.51 -6.97 41.64
CA ILE A 425 20.88 -8.25 41.91
C ILE A 425 21.90 -9.36 41.65
N LEU A 426 21.93 -10.37 42.56
CA LEU A 426 22.81 -11.50 42.40
C LEU A 426 22.13 -12.60 41.59
N ASP A 427 22.62 -12.86 40.37
CA ASP A 427 22.16 -14.00 39.56
C ASP A 427 22.64 -15.33 40.21
N ARG A 428 21.66 -16.15 40.59
CA ARG A 428 21.89 -17.50 41.17
C ARG A 428 21.65 -18.62 40.17
N GLY A 429 21.39 -18.28 38.90
CA GLY A 429 21.13 -19.23 37.82
C GLY A 429 19.69 -19.69 37.72
N ILE A 430 19.09 -20.15 38.82
CA ILE A 430 17.69 -20.57 38.90
C ILE A 430 16.94 -19.55 39.75
N TYR A 431 15.83 -19.02 39.19
CA TYR A 431 14.94 -18.10 39.90
C TYR A 431 13.85 -18.92 40.61
N ASP A 432 13.99 -19.05 41.94
CA ASP A 432 13.28 -19.96 42.82
C ASP A 432 12.25 -19.27 43.77
N TYR A 433 11.90 -18.02 43.47
CA TYR A 433 10.91 -17.27 44.28
C TYR A 433 9.55 -17.99 44.35
N TYR A 434 9.09 -18.51 43.21
CA TYR A 434 7.93 -19.37 43.16
C TYR A 434 8.31 -20.84 43.17
N SER A 435 7.45 -21.69 43.74
CA SER A 435 7.69 -23.15 43.71
C SER A 435 7.61 -23.73 42.30
N SER A 436 6.81 -23.09 41.44
CA SER A 436 6.67 -23.36 40.00
C SER A 436 6.01 -22.15 39.33
N PRO A 437 6.48 -21.69 38.16
CA PRO A 437 7.71 -22.14 37.49
C PRO A 437 8.98 -21.66 38.18
N GLN A 438 10.10 -22.37 37.98
CA GLN A 438 11.43 -21.91 38.35
C GLN A 438 12.30 -21.68 37.12
N PRO A 439 12.13 -20.53 36.44
CA PRO A 439 12.86 -20.26 35.22
C PRO A 439 14.35 -20.06 35.48
N ARG A 440 15.15 -20.36 34.45
CA ARG A 440 16.62 -20.30 34.53
C ARG A 440 17.16 -19.12 33.73
N CYS A 441 18.25 -18.55 34.24
CA CYS A 441 19.02 -17.60 33.43
C CYS A 441 19.63 -18.35 32.24
N TRP A 442 19.70 -17.71 31.08
CA TRP A 442 20.16 -18.35 29.85
C TRP A 442 21.60 -18.91 29.98
N ILE A 443 22.50 -18.17 30.67
CA ILE A 443 23.89 -18.61 30.87
C ILE A 443 23.98 -19.86 31.75
N TYR A 444 23.04 -19.96 32.73
CA TYR A 444 22.97 -21.16 33.57
C TYR A 444 22.46 -22.36 32.78
N SER A 445 21.46 -22.17 31.94
CA SER A 445 20.97 -23.26 31.09
C SER A 445 22.00 -23.75 30.09
N SER A 446 22.79 -22.84 29.50
CA SER A 446 23.77 -23.18 28.47
C SER A 446 25.13 -23.68 29.02
N TYR A 447 25.56 -23.11 30.13
CA TYR A 447 26.94 -23.33 30.62
C TYR A 447 27.03 -23.71 32.11
N GLY A 448 25.93 -23.75 32.85
CA GLY A 448 25.92 -23.97 34.30
C GLY A 448 26.57 -22.85 35.12
N SER A 449 26.74 -21.66 34.49
CA SER A 449 27.38 -20.47 35.09
C SER A 449 26.34 -19.40 35.44
N THR A 450 26.78 -18.35 36.14
CA THR A 450 25.92 -17.18 36.47
C THR A 450 26.61 -15.89 36.08
N HIS A 451 25.84 -14.80 35.94
CA HIS A 451 26.40 -13.47 35.68
C HIS A 451 26.98 -12.82 36.95
N GLY A 452 26.76 -13.43 38.12
CA GLY A 452 27.17 -12.83 39.39
C GLY A 452 26.27 -11.69 39.82
N ARG A 453 26.83 -10.66 40.43
CA ARG A 453 26.11 -9.48 40.85
C ARG A 453 26.15 -8.44 39.70
N VAL A 454 25.01 -8.05 39.23
CA VAL A 454 24.87 -7.11 38.09
C VAL A 454 23.90 -5.99 38.47
N ASP A 455 24.16 -4.80 37.98
CA ASP A 455 23.20 -3.68 37.93
C ASP A 455 22.38 -3.70 36.63
N VAL A 456 21.55 -2.68 36.42
CA VAL A 456 20.64 -2.63 35.26
C VAL A 456 21.39 -2.51 33.92
N SER A 457 22.47 -1.72 33.86
CA SER A 457 23.29 -1.55 32.65
C SER A 457 23.99 -2.84 32.29
N GLU A 458 24.67 -3.43 33.27
CA GLU A 458 25.35 -4.75 33.13
C GLU A 458 24.33 -5.85 32.74
N ALA A 459 23.13 -5.85 33.37
CA ALA A 459 22.07 -6.83 33.07
C ALA A 459 21.52 -6.70 31.64
N ILE A 460 21.45 -5.48 31.07
CA ILE A 460 21.13 -5.24 29.67
C ILE A 460 22.24 -5.77 28.78
N THR A 461 23.50 -5.43 29.08
CA THR A 461 24.72 -5.84 28.34
C THR A 461 24.81 -7.35 28.20
N VAL A 462 24.76 -8.08 29.35
CA VAL A 462 24.86 -9.55 29.34
C VAL A 462 23.52 -10.27 29.17
N SER A 463 22.45 -9.52 28.98
CA SER A 463 21.06 -10.04 28.80
C SER A 463 20.62 -10.95 29.96
N CYS A 464 20.93 -10.59 31.24
CA CYS A 464 20.64 -11.41 32.40
C CYS A 464 19.14 -11.64 32.64
N ASN A 465 18.62 -12.85 32.38
CA ASN A 465 17.23 -13.16 32.63
C ASN A 465 16.87 -13.10 34.12
N TYR A 466 17.79 -13.57 35.00
CA TYR A 466 17.53 -13.60 36.45
C TYR A 466 17.26 -12.19 37.00
N PHE A 467 18.04 -11.20 36.58
CA PHE A 467 17.83 -9.80 36.94
C PHE A 467 16.43 -9.35 36.57
N PHE A 468 16.01 -9.57 35.31
CA PHE A 468 14.74 -9.14 34.79
C PHE A 468 13.55 -9.97 35.34
N TYR A 469 13.72 -11.21 35.77
CA TYR A 469 12.70 -11.92 36.52
C TYR A 469 12.41 -11.24 37.85
N GLU A 470 13.42 -10.91 38.63
CA GLU A 470 13.27 -10.24 39.92
C GLU A 470 12.66 -8.84 39.74
N VAL A 471 13.19 -8.08 38.81
CA VAL A 471 12.71 -6.72 38.52
C VAL A 471 11.27 -6.75 38.01
N GLY A 472 10.93 -7.65 37.11
CA GLY A 472 9.55 -7.82 36.60
C GLY A 472 8.56 -8.20 37.69
N ARG A 473 8.94 -9.13 38.60
CA ARG A 473 8.13 -9.49 39.78
C ARG A 473 7.86 -8.30 40.69
N LEU A 474 8.88 -7.50 40.95
CA LEU A 474 8.78 -6.34 41.84
C LEU A 474 7.97 -5.20 41.22
N THR A 475 8.11 -4.97 39.93
CA THR A 475 7.38 -3.95 39.16
C THR A 475 5.91 -4.34 38.95
N GLY A 476 5.65 -5.62 38.72
CA GLY A 476 4.31 -6.16 38.43
C GLY A 476 3.85 -5.92 37.01
N ILE A 477 3.00 -6.83 36.51
CA ILE A 477 2.58 -6.86 35.11
C ILE A 477 1.88 -5.57 34.69
N LYS A 478 1.00 -5.01 35.53
CA LYS A 478 0.26 -3.80 35.20
C LYS A 478 1.19 -2.62 34.89
N THR A 479 2.21 -2.38 35.68
CA THR A 479 3.17 -1.29 35.47
C THR A 479 4.00 -1.55 34.20
N LEU A 480 4.39 -2.81 33.94
CA LEU A 480 5.08 -3.20 32.71
C LEU A 480 4.22 -2.86 31.49
N ASP A 481 2.94 -3.21 31.50
CA ASP A 481 2.00 -2.97 30.40
C ASP A 481 1.70 -1.49 30.22
N ASP A 482 1.58 -0.73 31.31
CA ASP A 482 1.35 0.72 31.28
C ASP A 482 2.52 1.44 30.55
N TYR A 483 3.77 1.05 30.81
CA TYR A 483 4.95 1.60 30.10
C TYR A 483 5.05 1.06 28.66
N ALA A 484 4.84 -0.22 28.46
CA ALA A 484 4.85 -0.82 27.12
C ALA A 484 3.81 -0.16 26.19
N THR A 485 2.61 0.12 26.72
CA THR A 485 1.55 0.84 25.99
C THR A 485 1.97 2.28 25.64
N GLN A 486 2.63 2.99 26.57
CA GLN A 486 3.14 4.34 26.31
C GLN A 486 4.24 4.34 25.22
N PHE A 487 5.01 3.27 25.10
CA PHE A 487 5.96 3.06 24.01
C PHE A 487 5.31 2.62 22.69
N GLY A 488 3.97 2.51 22.62
CA GLY A 488 3.22 2.08 21.44
C GLY A 488 3.22 0.58 21.19
N LEU A 489 3.76 -0.24 22.11
CA LEU A 489 3.74 -1.69 21.97
C LEU A 489 2.34 -2.24 22.20
N GLY A 490 1.91 -3.21 21.36
CA GLY A 490 0.55 -3.74 21.39
C GLY A 490 -0.53 -2.75 20.91
N GLN A 491 -0.14 -1.72 20.13
CA GLN A 491 -1.02 -0.72 19.57
C GLN A 491 -0.80 -0.61 18.04
N TYR A 492 -1.79 -0.09 17.30
CA TYR A 492 -1.56 0.32 15.92
C TYR A 492 -0.59 1.50 15.89
N THR A 493 0.38 1.45 14.97
CA THR A 493 1.49 2.42 14.94
C THR A 493 1.10 3.78 14.37
N GLY A 494 -0.05 3.85 13.66
CA GLY A 494 -0.50 5.06 12.97
C GLY A 494 0.02 5.19 11.54
N ILE A 495 0.79 4.20 11.05
CA ILE A 495 1.29 4.21 9.67
C ILE A 495 0.11 4.18 8.69
N GLU A 496 0.15 4.99 7.63
CA GLU A 496 -1.00 5.21 6.74
C GLU A 496 -1.40 3.97 5.93
N ILE A 497 -0.47 3.04 5.70
CA ILE A 497 -0.74 1.74 5.05
C ILE A 497 -1.24 0.68 6.05
N GLY A 498 -1.43 1.07 7.31
CA GLY A 498 -1.80 0.25 8.46
C GLY A 498 -3.21 0.53 8.98
N GLY A 499 -3.47 0.05 10.21
CA GLY A 499 -4.72 0.27 10.97
C GLY A 499 -5.65 -0.95 11.02
N PRO A 500 -6.80 -0.82 11.69
CA PRO A 500 -7.68 -1.96 12.04
C PRO A 500 -8.24 -2.76 10.87
N ASN A 501 -8.35 -2.14 9.70
CA ASN A 501 -8.92 -2.76 8.49
C ASN A 501 -7.85 -2.97 7.41
N SER A 502 -6.58 -3.14 7.83
CA SER A 502 -5.45 -3.34 6.94
C SER A 502 -4.67 -4.60 7.30
N ALA A 503 -3.52 -4.77 6.64
CA ALA A 503 -2.58 -5.84 6.96
C ALA A 503 -1.73 -5.58 8.22
N GLU A 504 -1.90 -4.45 8.92
CA GLU A 504 -1.18 -4.17 10.16
C GLU A 504 -1.76 -4.98 11.32
N ALA A 505 -0.88 -5.67 12.05
CA ALA A 505 -1.24 -6.36 13.27
C ALA A 505 -1.08 -5.43 14.48
N LYS A 506 -2.09 -5.41 15.35
CA LYS A 506 -2.05 -4.64 16.59
C LYS A 506 -0.97 -5.13 17.57
N GLY A 507 -0.59 -6.41 17.47
CA GLY A 507 0.24 -7.06 18.46
C GLY A 507 -0.52 -7.39 19.74
N ALA A 508 0.21 -7.86 20.76
CA ALA A 508 -0.37 -8.23 22.05
C ALA A 508 0.59 -7.92 23.20
N LEU A 509 0.05 -7.43 24.30
CA LEU A 509 0.71 -7.34 25.61
C LEU A 509 0.25 -8.48 26.51
N ALA A 510 1.21 -9.13 27.16
CA ALA A 510 0.96 -10.24 28.07
C ALA A 510 0.35 -9.72 29.37
N SER A 511 -0.94 -9.91 29.56
CA SER A 511 -1.68 -9.50 30.76
C SER A 511 -2.71 -10.55 31.18
N PRO A 512 -3.23 -10.49 32.43
CA PRO A 512 -4.37 -11.30 32.84
C PRO A 512 -5.58 -11.10 31.94
N GLU A 513 -5.85 -9.83 31.56
CA GLU A 513 -6.98 -9.46 30.69
C GLU A 513 -6.84 -10.04 29.29
N TYR A 514 -5.62 -10.01 28.72
CA TYR A 514 -5.33 -10.65 27.44
C TYR A 514 -5.53 -12.16 27.50
N ALA A 515 -5.05 -12.78 28.58
CA ALA A 515 -5.21 -14.22 28.78
C ALA A 515 -6.70 -14.61 28.89
N GLU A 516 -7.49 -13.88 29.70
CA GLU A 516 -8.93 -14.10 29.84
C GLU A 516 -9.68 -13.93 28.50
N ALA A 517 -9.36 -12.86 27.75
CA ALA A 517 -10.01 -12.58 26.46
C ALA A 517 -9.70 -13.63 25.37
N ASN A 518 -8.63 -14.41 25.53
CA ASN A 518 -8.17 -15.42 24.56
C ASN A 518 -8.27 -16.87 25.10
N ASP A 519 -8.99 -17.10 26.21
CA ASP A 519 -9.12 -18.41 26.84
C ASP A 519 -7.78 -19.07 27.22
N LEU A 520 -6.80 -18.24 27.64
CA LEU A 520 -5.46 -18.66 28.04
C LEU A 520 -5.32 -18.63 29.55
N GLU A 521 -4.37 -19.44 30.08
CA GLU A 521 -4.08 -19.48 31.51
C GLU A 521 -3.13 -18.34 31.92
N TRP A 522 -3.43 -17.68 33.03
CA TRP A 522 -2.53 -16.72 33.64
C TRP A 522 -2.07 -17.18 35.03
N SER A 523 -0.79 -17.02 35.31
CA SER A 523 -0.20 -17.24 36.63
C SER A 523 0.82 -16.15 36.94
N ASP A 524 1.16 -15.97 38.21
CA ASP A 524 2.20 -14.99 38.60
C ASP A 524 3.55 -15.25 37.92
N GLY A 525 3.84 -16.50 37.53
CA GLY A 525 5.02 -16.88 36.77
C GLY A 525 5.04 -16.29 35.36
N GLN A 526 3.88 -15.98 34.77
CA GLN A 526 3.80 -15.32 33.45
C GLN A 526 4.39 -13.90 33.48
N THR A 527 4.27 -13.19 34.62
CA THR A 527 4.93 -11.88 34.78
C THR A 527 6.46 -11.96 34.63
N LEU A 528 7.09 -13.05 35.12
CA LEU A 528 8.53 -13.26 34.97
C LEU A 528 8.96 -13.37 33.52
N THR A 529 8.22 -14.19 32.75
CA THR A 529 8.51 -14.42 31.34
C THR A 529 8.11 -13.22 30.50
N ALA A 530 7.01 -12.51 30.83
CA ALA A 530 6.62 -11.26 30.17
C ALA A 530 7.69 -10.18 30.31
N ALA A 531 8.32 -10.06 31.50
CA ALA A 531 9.38 -9.06 31.74
C ALA A 531 10.66 -9.28 30.89
N ILE A 532 10.83 -10.46 30.31
CA ILE A 532 11.93 -10.75 29.37
C ILE A 532 11.45 -10.83 27.91
N GLY A 533 10.21 -10.36 27.64
CA GLY A 533 9.64 -10.32 26.31
C GLY A 533 9.16 -11.66 25.75
N GLN A 534 8.78 -12.56 26.64
CA GLN A 534 8.18 -13.86 26.33
C GLN A 534 6.71 -13.88 26.82
N SER A 535 6.14 -15.01 27.16
CA SER A 535 4.73 -15.17 27.49
C SER A 535 3.87 -14.84 26.26
N TYR A 536 2.86 -13.98 26.40
CA TYR A 536 1.94 -13.59 25.32
C TYR A 536 2.33 -12.28 24.64
N ASN A 537 3.53 -11.75 24.91
CA ASN A 537 4.03 -10.55 24.21
C ASN A 537 4.31 -10.86 22.75
N LEU A 538 3.62 -10.15 21.85
CA LEU A 538 3.75 -10.27 20.40
C LEU A 538 3.76 -8.88 19.77
N PHE A 539 4.85 -8.49 19.11
CA PHE A 539 4.98 -7.16 18.49
C PHE A 539 5.46 -7.25 17.05
N THR A 540 5.10 -6.22 16.27
CA THR A 540 5.60 -6.10 14.90
C THR A 540 7.00 -5.50 14.88
N PRO A 541 7.80 -5.76 13.83
CA PRO A 541 9.10 -5.11 13.65
C PRO A 541 9.02 -3.58 13.67
N LEU A 542 7.96 -2.99 13.10
CA LEU A 542 7.73 -1.55 13.15
C LEU A 542 7.51 -1.05 14.58
N GLN A 543 6.72 -1.75 15.39
CA GLN A 543 6.55 -1.42 16.80
C GLN A 543 7.89 -1.48 17.55
N LEU A 544 8.72 -2.49 17.29
CA LEU A 544 10.04 -2.64 17.92
C LEU A 544 10.99 -1.49 17.55
N ALA A 545 11.01 -1.06 16.28
CA ALA A 545 11.83 0.07 15.85
C ALA A 545 11.33 1.39 16.48
N ASN A 546 10.01 1.61 16.48
CA ASN A 546 9.42 2.85 16.97
C ASN A 546 9.56 3.00 18.49
N TYR A 547 9.43 1.89 19.24
CA TYR A 547 9.65 1.98 20.69
C TYR A 547 11.11 2.30 21.04
N ILE A 548 12.10 1.78 20.29
CA ILE A 548 13.51 2.16 20.47
C ILE A 548 13.72 3.63 20.10
N ALA A 549 13.13 4.10 19.00
CA ALA A 549 13.17 5.53 18.63
C ALA A 549 12.61 6.42 19.75
N THR A 550 11.50 6.02 20.35
CA THR A 550 10.89 6.71 21.51
C THR A 550 11.82 6.70 22.74
N LEU A 551 12.41 5.54 23.05
CA LEU A 551 13.30 5.38 24.22
C LEU A 551 14.50 6.32 24.16
N VAL A 552 15.14 6.44 22.97
CA VAL A 552 16.35 7.25 22.79
C VAL A 552 16.05 8.68 22.30
N GLY A 553 14.79 8.99 21.97
CA GLY A 553 14.27 10.27 21.52
C GLY A 553 13.57 11.04 22.66
N ASN A 554 14.15 11.07 23.85
CA ASN A 554 13.64 11.79 25.05
C ASN A 554 12.21 11.36 25.48
N GLY A 555 11.77 10.15 25.13
CA GLY A 555 10.45 9.63 25.46
C GLY A 555 9.33 10.11 24.53
N GLU A 556 9.61 10.95 23.57
CA GLU A 556 8.62 11.44 22.60
C GLU A 556 8.19 10.32 21.65
N HIS A 557 6.97 9.82 21.83
CA HIS A 557 6.40 8.77 21.00
C HIS A 557 5.60 9.37 19.85
N TYR A 558 6.14 9.24 18.64
CA TYR A 558 5.48 9.67 17.41
C TYR A 558 4.74 8.51 16.74
N ALA A 559 3.61 8.80 16.10
CA ALA A 559 3.02 7.85 15.17
C ALA A 559 4.00 7.58 14.02
N ALA A 560 4.18 6.31 13.68
CA ALA A 560 4.96 5.97 12.51
C ALA A 560 4.23 6.46 11.24
N HIS A 561 4.96 7.04 10.28
CA HIS A 561 4.35 7.59 9.08
C HIS A 561 5.24 7.49 7.84
N LEU A 562 4.58 7.38 6.69
CA LEU A 562 5.21 7.38 5.36
C LEU A 562 5.02 8.70 4.63
N LEU A 563 4.02 9.52 4.99
CA LEU A 563 3.78 10.79 4.33
C LEU A 563 4.75 11.85 4.81
N LYS A 564 5.55 12.42 3.90
CA LYS A 564 6.36 13.61 4.16
C LYS A 564 5.59 14.88 3.81
N ASN A 565 5.12 14.99 2.56
CA ASN A 565 4.29 16.10 2.11
C ASN A 565 3.56 15.74 0.82
N VAL A 566 2.53 16.53 0.52
CA VAL A 566 1.81 16.51 -0.75
C VAL A 566 2.02 17.84 -1.44
N LYS A 567 2.39 17.81 -2.72
CA LYS A 567 2.54 18.99 -3.56
C LYS A 567 1.56 18.95 -4.73
N THR A 568 1.22 20.11 -5.27
CA THR A 568 0.49 20.17 -6.54
C THR A 568 1.24 19.41 -7.63
N TYR A 569 0.53 18.91 -8.65
CA TYR A 569 1.10 18.10 -9.74
C TYR A 569 2.33 18.74 -10.44
N ASN A 570 2.41 20.07 -10.44
CA ASN A 570 3.53 20.84 -11.01
C ASN A 570 4.56 21.27 -9.96
N ASN A 571 4.48 20.77 -8.75
CA ASN A 571 5.32 21.09 -7.59
C ASN A 571 5.37 22.58 -7.21
N SER A 572 4.39 23.39 -7.65
CA SER A 572 4.39 24.86 -7.42
C SER A 572 3.96 25.25 -6.00
N ALA A 573 3.23 24.38 -5.29
CA ALA A 573 2.75 24.63 -3.94
C ALA A 573 2.69 23.34 -3.12
N VAL A 574 2.90 23.48 -1.81
CA VAL A 574 2.65 22.40 -0.84
C VAL A 574 1.15 22.43 -0.50
N VAL A 575 0.46 21.32 -0.72
CA VAL A 575 -0.95 21.10 -0.39
C VAL A 575 -1.10 20.68 1.06
N TYR A 576 -0.21 19.79 1.49
CA TYR A 576 -0.15 19.27 2.85
C TYR A 576 1.30 18.96 3.23
N ALA A 577 1.70 19.29 4.43
CA ALA A 577 2.97 18.87 5.04
C ALA A 577 2.65 18.10 6.32
N TYR A 578 3.31 16.96 6.49
CA TYR A 578 3.17 16.24 7.75
C TYR A 578 3.85 17.03 8.86
N ASP A 579 3.09 17.41 9.85
CA ASP A 579 3.54 18.17 11.03
C ASP A 579 2.61 17.75 12.18
N LYS A 580 3.04 16.77 12.93
CA LYS A 580 2.26 16.27 14.06
C LYS A 580 3.12 16.22 15.31
N ASP A 581 2.51 16.62 16.39
CA ASP A 581 3.05 16.46 17.74
C ASP A 581 3.18 14.96 18.09
N PRO A 582 4.04 14.60 19.05
CA PRO A 582 4.10 13.25 19.58
C PRO A 582 2.72 12.82 20.10
N VAL A 583 2.38 11.55 19.91
CA VAL A 583 1.14 10.93 20.40
C VAL A 583 1.07 11.00 21.92
N ASN A 584 2.22 10.78 22.57
CA ASN A 584 2.44 10.93 24.00
C ASN A 584 3.93 11.06 24.29
N VAL A 585 4.25 11.40 25.54
CA VAL A 585 5.62 11.44 26.05
C VAL A 585 5.73 10.43 27.19
N VAL A 586 6.67 9.50 27.07
CA VAL A 586 7.05 8.58 28.14
C VAL A 586 7.98 9.34 29.08
N GLU A 587 7.46 9.74 30.23
CA GLU A 587 8.26 10.45 31.22
C GLU A 587 9.38 9.55 31.75
N MET A 588 10.62 9.98 31.55
CA MET A 588 11.84 9.27 31.99
C MET A 588 12.87 10.24 32.52
N GLN A 589 13.54 9.84 33.58
CA GLN A 589 14.69 10.58 34.08
C GLN A 589 15.92 10.37 33.18
N ASP A 590 16.77 11.40 33.03
CA ASP A 590 18.02 11.29 32.25
C ASP A 590 18.88 10.11 32.72
N SER A 591 18.92 9.84 34.04
CA SER A 591 19.65 8.71 34.63
C SER A 591 19.11 7.34 34.20
N THR A 592 17.81 7.23 33.92
CA THR A 592 17.18 6.01 33.40
C THR A 592 17.61 5.78 31.97
N VAL A 593 17.47 6.80 31.12
CA VAL A 593 17.85 6.72 29.70
C VAL A 593 19.33 6.42 29.56
N GLU A 594 20.19 7.11 30.33
CA GLU A 594 21.64 6.90 30.30
C GLU A 594 22.04 5.48 30.74
N ALA A 595 21.46 4.94 31.82
CA ALA A 595 21.75 3.59 32.28
C ALA A 595 21.38 2.53 31.21
N ILE A 596 20.26 2.71 30.50
CA ILE A 596 19.82 1.79 29.46
C ILE A 596 20.69 1.92 28.21
N LYS A 597 20.94 3.15 27.74
CA LYS A 597 21.82 3.42 26.60
C LYS A 597 23.24 2.86 26.85
N THR A 598 23.79 3.05 28.06
CA THR A 598 25.08 2.47 28.44
C THR A 598 25.10 0.96 28.30
N GLY A 599 24.08 0.26 28.85
CA GLY A 599 24.02 -1.20 28.71
C GLY A 599 23.88 -1.68 27.29
N MET A 600 23.17 -0.94 26.46
CA MET A 600 23.02 -1.23 25.01
C MET A 600 24.32 -0.95 24.23
N HIS A 601 25.06 0.09 24.61
CA HIS A 601 26.35 0.42 24.00
C HIS A 601 27.45 -0.58 24.40
N ASP A 602 27.50 -0.95 25.67
CA ASP A 602 28.45 -1.95 26.14
C ASP A 602 28.30 -3.32 25.46
N LEU A 603 27.11 -3.66 25.02
CA LEU A 603 26.85 -4.83 24.18
C LEU A 603 27.60 -4.73 22.83
N THR A 604 27.52 -3.54 22.16
CA THR A 604 28.16 -3.33 20.86
C THR A 604 29.67 -3.27 20.92
N THR A 605 30.22 -2.68 21.98
CA THR A 605 31.67 -2.58 22.23
C THR A 605 32.26 -3.85 22.87
N GLY A 606 31.40 -4.67 23.47
CA GLY A 606 31.74 -5.95 24.12
C GLY A 606 31.57 -7.16 23.20
N SER A 607 30.56 -7.96 23.45
CA SER A 607 30.34 -9.25 22.76
C SER A 607 30.01 -9.13 21.26
N LEU A 608 29.48 -8.00 20.81
CA LEU A 608 29.21 -7.73 19.40
C LEU A 608 30.30 -6.89 18.72
N SER A 609 31.41 -6.60 19.39
CA SER A 609 32.49 -5.75 18.87
C SER A 609 33.05 -6.23 17.53
N THR A 610 33.04 -7.53 17.24
CA THR A 610 33.49 -8.09 15.96
C THR A 610 32.65 -7.54 14.78
N TYR A 611 31.38 -7.30 14.99
CA TYR A 611 30.48 -6.71 13.97
C TYR A 611 30.54 -5.19 14.00
N PHE A 612 30.37 -4.59 15.19
CA PHE A 612 30.23 -3.13 15.32
C PHE A 612 31.57 -2.38 15.17
N SER A 613 32.73 -3.04 15.21
CA SER A 613 33.99 -2.42 14.77
C SER A 613 34.02 -2.03 13.30
N LYS A 614 33.11 -2.55 12.49
CA LYS A 614 32.93 -2.18 11.07
C LYS A 614 31.89 -1.07 10.88
N CYS A 615 31.17 -0.67 11.93
CA CYS A 615 30.17 0.38 11.88
C CYS A 615 30.86 1.75 11.84
N VAL A 616 30.40 2.63 10.93
CA VAL A 616 31.00 3.98 10.74
C VAL A 616 30.65 4.93 11.88
N VAL A 617 29.67 4.62 12.70
CA VAL A 617 29.23 5.41 13.88
C VAL A 617 29.12 4.52 15.12
N SER A 618 29.19 5.14 16.30
CA SER A 618 28.89 4.44 17.56
C SER A 618 27.39 4.10 17.64
N ALA A 619 27.06 2.98 18.26
CA ALA A 619 25.68 2.52 18.35
C ALA A 619 25.39 1.85 19.70
N GLY A 620 24.12 1.76 20.05
CA GLY A 620 23.62 0.88 21.09
C GLY A 620 22.71 -0.20 20.51
N ALA A 621 22.76 -1.42 21.05
CA ALA A 621 21.98 -2.53 20.53
C ALA A 621 21.42 -3.44 21.61
N LYS A 622 20.41 -4.23 21.26
CA LYS A 622 19.91 -5.33 22.08
C LYS A 622 19.53 -6.53 21.20
N THR A 623 20.07 -7.68 21.54
CA THR A 623 19.75 -8.96 20.91
C THR A 623 18.55 -9.60 21.61
N GLY A 624 17.72 -10.30 20.85
CA GLY A 624 16.64 -11.13 21.34
C GLY A 624 16.63 -12.50 20.68
N THR A 625 16.19 -13.50 21.40
CA THR A 625 15.90 -14.84 20.90
C THR A 625 14.51 -15.18 21.41
N ALA A 626 13.57 -15.32 20.51
CA ALA A 626 12.20 -15.62 20.85
C ALA A 626 11.94 -17.13 20.73
N GLU A 627 11.69 -17.75 21.86
CA GLU A 627 11.35 -19.17 21.90
C GLU A 627 9.94 -19.37 21.30
N THR A 628 9.84 -20.22 20.28
CA THR A 628 8.56 -20.53 19.62
C THR A 628 7.87 -21.76 20.20
N GLY A 629 8.48 -22.41 21.19
CA GLY A 629 8.04 -23.70 21.74
C GLY A 629 8.31 -24.91 20.84
N VAL A 630 8.91 -24.69 19.67
CA VAL A 630 9.36 -25.74 18.74
C VAL A 630 10.89 -25.81 18.78
N THR A 631 11.44 -26.99 18.95
CA THR A 631 12.88 -27.20 18.99
C THR A 631 13.53 -26.72 17.70
N ASP A 632 14.60 -25.95 17.81
CA ASP A 632 15.40 -25.39 16.70
C ASP A 632 14.65 -24.42 15.77
N ALA A 633 13.56 -23.79 16.24
CA ALA A 633 12.75 -22.87 15.46
C ALA A 633 12.62 -21.47 16.09
N ASN A 634 13.56 -21.04 16.92
CA ASN A 634 13.54 -19.73 17.57
C ASN A 634 13.67 -18.60 16.54
N ASN A 635 12.89 -17.54 16.72
CA ASN A 635 13.01 -16.33 15.92
C ASN A 635 14.18 -15.48 16.47
N GLY A 636 15.01 -15.00 15.57
CA GLY A 636 16.02 -14.00 15.89
C GLY A 636 15.41 -12.61 15.87
N THR A 637 15.62 -11.82 16.92
CA THR A 637 15.21 -10.41 17.00
C THR A 637 16.41 -9.55 17.35
N PHE A 638 16.48 -8.37 16.76
CA PHE A 638 17.57 -7.42 17.00
C PHE A 638 17.03 -6.00 16.91
N VAL A 639 17.41 -5.16 17.86
CA VAL A 639 17.12 -3.73 17.82
C VAL A 639 18.39 -2.95 18.09
N CYS A 640 18.53 -1.80 17.42
CA CYS A 640 19.63 -0.87 17.69
C CYS A 640 19.24 0.56 17.38
N PHE A 641 20.07 1.48 17.80
CA PHE A 641 19.99 2.90 17.48
C PHE A 641 21.38 3.47 17.22
N ALA A 642 21.46 4.51 16.46
CA ALA A 642 22.72 5.20 16.16
C ALA A 642 22.47 6.68 15.74
N PRO A 643 23.49 7.55 15.94
CA PRO A 643 24.69 7.39 16.77
C PRO A 643 24.39 7.24 18.26
N TYR A 644 25.31 6.76 19.05
CA TYR A 644 25.10 6.61 20.50
C TYR A 644 24.85 7.94 21.21
N ASP A 645 25.67 8.96 20.90
CA ASP A 645 25.60 10.26 21.59
C ASP A 645 24.36 11.05 21.18
N ASP A 646 24.03 11.10 19.89
CA ASP A 646 22.90 11.83 19.31
C ASP A 646 22.10 10.91 18.39
N PRO A 647 21.20 10.07 18.90
CA PRO A 647 20.46 9.10 18.13
C PRO A 647 19.60 9.74 17.03
N GLN A 648 19.82 9.33 15.78
CA GLN A 648 19.09 9.79 14.62
C GLN A 648 18.13 8.73 14.08
N ILE A 649 18.52 7.47 14.14
CA ILE A 649 17.70 6.35 13.68
C ILE A 649 17.64 5.21 14.67
N ALA A 650 16.52 4.51 14.66
CA ALA A 650 16.33 3.21 15.33
C ALA A 650 16.00 2.15 14.28
N VAL A 651 16.57 0.96 14.48
CA VAL A 651 16.44 -0.18 13.57
C VAL A 651 15.94 -1.40 14.33
N ALA A 652 14.99 -2.11 13.73
CA ALA A 652 14.59 -3.44 14.16
C ALA A 652 14.76 -4.46 13.04
N VAL A 653 15.34 -5.61 13.34
CA VAL A 653 15.48 -6.74 12.42
C VAL A 653 14.88 -7.98 13.08
N VAL A 654 14.02 -8.68 12.38
CA VAL A 654 13.42 -9.94 12.82
C VAL A 654 13.57 -10.97 11.71
N ILE A 655 14.09 -12.17 12.05
CA ILE A 655 14.17 -13.30 11.11
C ILE A 655 13.51 -14.52 11.75
N GLU A 656 12.48 -15.03 11.06
CA GLU A 656 11.78 -16.26 11.42
C GLU A 656 12.76 -17.44 11.40
N LYS A 657 12.78 -18.24 12.47
CA LYS A 657 13.75 -19.33 12.62
C LYS A 657 15.22 -18.89 12.47
N GLY A 658 15.49 -17.61 12.77
CA GLY A 658 16.81 -17.00 12.67
C GLY A 658 17.76 -17.36 13.82
N GLY A 659 17.28 -18.14 14.81
CA GLY A 659 18.10 -18.58 15.94
C GLY A 659 18.45 -17.45 16.91
N ALA A 660 19.72 -17.30 17.24
CA ALA A 660 20.19 -16.28 18.17
C ALA A 660 20.19 -14.89 17.52
N GLY A 661 19.61 -13.88 18.20
CA GLY A 661 19.57 -12.51 17.69
C GLY A 661 20.95 -11.90 17.38
N ALA A 662 22.03 -12.40 17.97
CA ALA A 662 23.39 -11.96 17.65
C ALA A 662 23.78 -12.22 16.17
N ALA A 663 23.19 -13.21 15.53
CA ALA A 663 23.41 -13.50 14.11
C ALA A 663 22.90 -12.38 13.17
N LEU A 664 22.02 -11.51 13.68
CA LEU A 664 21.45 -10.39 12.93
C LEU A 664 22.28 -9.10 13.04
N ALA A 665 23.36 -9.13 13.84
CA ALA A 665 24.19 -7.96 14.07
C ALA A 665 24.86 -7.43 12.79
N GLU A 666 25.27 -8.32 11.87
CA GLU A 666 25.84 -7.91 10.57
C GLU A 666 24.82 -7.15 9.74
N THR A 667 23.59 -7.67 9.64
CA THR A 667 22.48 -6.97 8.95
C THR A 667 22.26 -5.56 9.51
N ALA A 668 22.24 -5.44 10.85
CA ALA A 668 22.05 -4.14 11.50
C ALA A 668 23.20 -3.18 11.19
N VAL A 669 24.46 -3.66 11.22
CA VAL A 669 25.64 -2.84 10.88
C VAL A 669 25.62 -2.41 9.41
N ASP A 670 25.24 -3.30 8.49
CA ASP A 670 25.11 -2.98 7.08
C ASP A 670 24.06 -1.87 6.86
N ILE A 671 22.92 -1.93 7.57
CA ILE A 671 21.86 -0.91 7.53
C ILE A 671 22.36 0.43 8.08
N LEU A 672 23.03 0.43 9.25
CA LEU A 672 23.58 1.65 9.84
C LEU A 672 24.62 2.29 8.90
N ASN A 673 25.53 1.50 8.34
CA ASN A 673 26.53 1.97 7.40
C ASN A 673 25.89 2.53 6.12
N ALA A 674 24.83 1.90 5.60
CA ALA A 674 24.09 2.39 4.44
C ALA A 674 23.51 3.78 4.69
N TYR A 675 22.95 4.01 5.88
CA TYR A 675 22.36 5.31 6.22
C TYR A 675 23.45 6.40 6.40
N PHE A 676 24.43 6.17 7.28
CA PHE A 676 25.40 7.20 7.67
C PHE A 676 26.46 7.49 6.61
N SER A 677 26.84 6.52 5.76
CA SER A 677 27.78 6.77 4.65
C SER A 677 27.15 7.69 3.57
N ARG A 678 25.83 7.73 3.45
CA ARG A 678 25.14 8.61 2.51
C ARG A 678 25.03 10.05 3.00
N GLU A 679 24.83 10.25 4.31
CA GLU A 679 24.81 11.60 4.88
C GLU A 679 26.16 12.31 4.67
N GLU A 680 27.27 11.62 4.79
CA GLU A 680 28.60 12.18 4.52
C GLU A 680 28.74 12.62 3.03
N ILE A 681 28.17 11.86 2.10
CA ILE A 681 28.19 12.22 0.66
C ILE A 681 27.25 13.38 0.39
N GLY A 682 26.07 13.44 1.02
CA GLY A 682 25.10 14.51 0.86
C GLY A 682 25.60 15.88 1.32
N THR A 683 26.41 15.94 2.36
CA THR A 683 27.05 17.18 2.84
C THR A 683 28.20 17.64 1.94
N ALA A 684 28.80 16.75 1.15
CA ALA A 684 29.88 17.08 0.22
C ALA A 684 29.41 17.63 -1.15
N ILE A 685 28.12 17.52 -1.50
CA ILE A 685 27.54 17.98 -2.77
C ILE A 685 26.66 19.23 -2.57
N ILE A 686 27.09 20.19 -1.77
CA ILE A 686 26.65 21.58 -1.91
C ILE A 686 27.61 22.29 -2.86
N GLY A 687 27.74 21.78 -4.06
CA GLY A 687 28.25 22.52 -5.21
C GLY A 687 27.07 23.27 -5.82
N GLU A 688 27.18 24.58 -5.80
CA GLU A 688 26.28 25.54 -6.40
C GLU A 688 25.71 25.06 -7.75
N ASN A 689 24.41 24.71 -7.78
CA ASN A 689 23.67 24.68 -9.05
C ASN A 689 23.33 26.13 -9.44
N THR A 690 24.32 26.88 -9.85
CA THR A 690 24.17 28.06 -10.71
C THR A 690 23.89 27.55 -12.11
N LEU A 691 22.68 27.20 -12.45
CA LEU A 691 22.17 27.28 -13.80
C LEU A 691 21.73 28.72 -13.98
N LEU A 692 22.67 29.50 -14.51
CA LEU A 692 22.79 29.97 -15.88
C LEU A 692 21.51 30.56 -16.49
N ASN A 693 21.57 31.82 -16.64
CA ASN A 693 21.02 32.74 -17.63
C ASN A 693 20.38 32.12 -18.88
#